data_9dde62db7adb058e6f603179e2784e96
#
_entry.id   9dde62db7adb058e6f603179e2784e96
#
_cell.length_a   1.000
_cell.length_b   1.000
_cell.length_c   1.000
_cell.angle_alpha   90.00
_cell.angle_beta   90.00
_cell.angle_gamma   90.00
#
_symmetry.space_group_name_H-M   'P 1'
#
loop_
_entity.id
_entity.type
_entity.pdbx_description
1 polymer ?
#
loop_
_entity_poly.entity_id
_entity_poly.type
_entity_poly.pdbx_seq_one_letter_code
_entity_poly.pdbx_strand_id
1 'polypeptide(L)'
;NCLLQRAAGAGNEAAALFLATNGAHVNHRNKWGETPLHTACRHGLANLTAELLQQGANPNLQTEEALPLPREAAPLTSLADSVHLQTPLHMAIAYNHPDVVSVILEQKANALHATNNLQIIPDFSLKDSRDQTVLGLALWTGMHTIAAQLLGSGAAINDTMSDGQTLLHMAIQRQDSKSALFLLEHQADINVRTQDGETALQLAIRNQLPLVVDAICTRGADMSVPDEKGNPPLWLALANNLEDIASTLVRHGCDSTCWGPGPGGCLQTLLHRAIDENNEPTACFLIRSGCDVNSPRQPGANGEGEEEARDGQTPLHLAASWGLEETVQCLLEFGANVNAQDAEGRTPIHVAISSQHGVIIQLLVSHPDIHLNVRDRQGLTPFACAMTFKNNKSAEAILKRESGAAEQVDNKGRNFLHVAVQNSDIESVLFLISVHANVNSRVQDASKLTPLHLAVQAGSEIIVRNLLLAGAKVNELTKHRQTALHLAAQQDLPTICSVLLENGVDFAAVDENGNNALHLAVMHGRLNNIRVLLTECTVDAEAFNLRGQSPLHILGQYGKENAAAIFDLFLECMPGYPLDKPDADGSTVLLLAYMKGNANLCRAIVRSGARLGVNNNQGVNIFNYQVATKQLLFRLLDMLSKEPPWCDGSYCYECTAKFGVTTRKHHW
;
A
#
# COMPACT_ATOMS: atom_id res chain seq x y z
N ASN A 1 2.20 -40.84 -69.95
CA ASN A 1 3.62 -40.57 -69.69
C ASN A 1 4.32 -40.48 -71.02
N CYS A 2 4.88 -39.28 -71.39
CA CYS A 2 5.73 -39.04 -72.49
C CYS A 2 7.02 -39.92 -72.40
N LEU A 3 7.57 -40.40 -73.47
CA LEU A 3 8.82 -41.18 -73.48
C LEU A 3 9.96 -40.41 -72.80
N LEU A 4 10.03 -39.09 -73.01
CA LEU A 4 10.97 -38.19 -72.32
C LEU A 4 10.86 -38.27 -70.78
N GLN A 5 9.65 -38.21 -70.19
CA GLN A 5 9.45 -38.32 -68.79
C GLN A 5 9.80 -39.71 -68.25
N ARG A 6 9.52 -40.76 -69.01
CA ARG A 6 9.92 -42.13 -68.64
C ARG A 6 11.41 -42.33 -68.58
N ALA A 7 12.13 -41.76 -69.59
CA ALA A 7 13.62 -41.81 -69.66
C ALA A 7 14.22 -41.01 -68.50
N ALA A 8 13.74 -39.82 -68.27
CA ALA A 8 14.16 -38.98 -67.13
C ALA A 8 13.84 -39.65 -65.74
N GLY A 9 12.64 -40.25 -65.58
CA GLY A 9 12.25 -40.94 -64.37
C GLY A 9 13.01 -42.26 -64.10
N ALA A 10 13.58 -42.84 -65.14
CA ALA A 10 14.50 -44.00 -65.06
C ALA A 10 15.96 -43.59 -64.78
N GLY A 11 16.26 -42.28 -64.65
CA GLY A 11 17.64 -41.78 -64.49
C GLY A 11 18.49 -41.90 -65.73
N ASN A 12 17.93 -42.26 -66.93
CA ASN A 12 18.68 -42.38 -68.16
C ASN A 12 18.76 -40.99 -68.83
N GLU A 13 19.72 -40.17 -68.39
CA GLU A 13 19.93 -38.80 -68.90
C GLU A 13 20.27 -38.76 -70.37
N ALA A 14 21.09 -39.70 -70.84
CA ALA A 14 21.49 -39.74 -72.27
C ALA A 14 20.29 -39.97 -73.20
N ALA A 15 19.40 -40.92 -72.86
CA ALA A 15 18.18 -41.13 -73.65
C ALA A 15 17.20 -39.95 -73.55
N ALA A 16 17.09 -39.36 -72.37
CA ALA A 16 16.27 -38.17 -72.19
C ALA A 16 16.76 -36.96 -72.97
N LEU A 17 18.08 -36.72 -72.99
CA LEU A 17 18.73 -35.68 -73.83
C LEU A 17 18.46 -35.90 -75.29
N PHE A 18 18.67 -37.12 -75.77
CA PHE A 18 18.39 -37.44 -77.16
C PHE A 18 16.96 -37.13 -77.56
N LEU A 19 15.97 -37.47 -76.69
CA LEU A 19 14.56 -37.21 -76.93
C LEU A 19 14.23 -35.71 -76.88
N ALA A 20 14.82 -34.94 -75.94
CA ALA A 20 14.67 -33.49 -75.88
C ALA A 20 15.16 -32.78 -77.10
N THR A 21 16.38 -33.07 -77.54
CA THR A 21 16.98 -32.47 -78.70
C THR A 21 16.31 -32.80 -80.05
N ASN A 22 15.54 -33.92 -80.07
CA ASN A 22 14.81 -34.36 -81.24
C ASN A 22 13.34 -33.97 -81.29
N GLY A 23 12.97 -32.92 -80.55
CA GLY A 23 11.63 -32.29 -80.66
C GLY A 23 10.56 -32.92 -79.78
N ALA A 24 10.90 -33.62 -78.73
CA ALA A 24 9.93 -34.08 -77.78
C ALA A 24 9.22 -32.86 -77.09
N HIS A 25 7.93 -33.03 -76.77
CA HIS A 25 7.17 -31.97 -76.04
C HIS A 25 7.70 -31.75 -74.63
N VAL A 26 8.41 -30.64 -74.41
CA VAL A 26 9.10 -30.30 -73.15
C VAL A 26 8.16 -29.86 -72.02
N ASN A 27 6.91 -29.42 -72.31
CA ASN A 27 5.93 -28.96 -71.36
C ASN A 27 4.73 -29.94 -71.20
N HIS A 28 4.86 -31.18 -71.65
CA HIS A 28 3.80 -32.19 -71.49
C HIS A 28 3.59 -32.56 -70.03
N ARG A 29 2.33 -32.48 -69.56
CA ARG A 29 1.98 -32.82 -68.18
C ARG A 29 1.52 -34.29 -68.07
N ASN A 30 2.00 -35.00 -67.08
CA ASN A 30 1.49 -36.29 -66.72
C ASN A 30 0.21 -36.19 -65.86
N LYS A 31 -0.33 -37.34 -65.39
CA LYS A 31 -1.54 -37.40 -64.58
C LYS A 31 -1.43 -36.69 -63.22
N TRP A 32 -0.25 -36.35 -62.76
CA TRP A 32 0.01 -35.62 -61.52
C TRP A 32 0.36 -34.16 -61.79
N GLY A 33 0.28 -33.70 -63.04
CA GLY A 33 0.66 -32.35 -63.45
C GLY A 33 2.15 -32.11 -63.62
N GLU A 34 3.01 -33.17 -63.50
CA GLU A 34 4.44 -33.05 -63.67
C GLU A 34 4.81 -32.89 -65.15
N THR A 35 5.78 -32.06 -65.41
CA THR A 35 6.47 -31.93 -66.71
C THR A 35 7.79 -32.73 -66.74
N PRO A 36 8.43 -32.93 -67.93
CA PRO A 36 9.76 -33.47 -67.96
C PRO A 36 10.79 -32.73 -67.13
N LEU A 37 10.64 -31.42 -66.98
CA LEU A 37 11.46 -30.58 -66.12
C LEU A 37 11.30 -30.90 -64.62
N HIS A 38 10.09 -31.15 -64.14
CA HIS A 38 9.88 -31.60 -62.79
C HIS A 38 10.61 -32.95 -62.50
N THR A 39 10.52 -33.88 -63.47
CA THR A 39 11.16 -35.20 -63.37
C THR A 39 12.69 -35.08 -63.38
N ALA A 40 13.24 -34.24 -64.24
CA ALA A 40 14.68 -33.95 -64.29
C ALA A 40 15.18 -33.33 -62.97
N CYS A 41 14.47 -32.37 -62.44
CA CYS A 41 14.79 -31.71 -61.16
C CYS A 41 14.73 -32.69 -59.97
N ARG A 42 13.74 -33.59 -59.95
CA ARG A 42 13.60 -34.59 -58.89
C ARG A 42 14.75 -35.63 -58.88
N HIS A 43 15.27 -35.96 -60.06
CA HIS A 43 16.33 -36.97 -60.23
C HIS A 43 17.73 -36.40 -60.34
N GLY A 44 17.90 -35.07 -60.22
CA GLY A 44 19.21 -34.41 -60.24
C GLY A 44 19.89 -34.40 -61.62
N LEU A 45 19.12 -34.42 -62.73
CA LEU A 45 19.64 -34.50 -64.08
C LEU A 45 19.96 -33.06 -64.60
N ALA A 46 21.15 -32.57 -64.26
CA ALA A 46 21.53 -31.18 -64.53
C ALA A 46 21.65 -30.85 -66.04
N ASN A 47 22.28 -31.71 -66.84
CA ASN A 47 22.44 -31.50 -68.27
C ASN A 47 21.08 -31.54 -68.98
N LEU A 48 20.20 -32.46 -68.58
CA LEU A 48 18.85 -32.52 -69.14
C LEU A 48 18.03 -31.27 -68.73
N THR A 49 18.17 -30.78 -67.49
CA THR A 49 17.54 -29.55 -67.05
C THR A 49 17.94 -28.36 -67.87
N ALA A 50 19.26 -28.21 -68.19
CA ALA A 50 19.78 -27.14 -69.03
C ALA A 50 19.20 -27.20 -70.46
N GLU A 51 19.18 -28.37 -71.07
CA GLU A 51 18.64 -28.60 -72.39
C GLU A 51 17.14 -28.30 -72.48
N LEU A 52 16.35 -28.82 -71.49
CA LEU A 52 14.92 -28.58 -71.46
C LEU A 52 14.58 -27.08 -71.34
N LEU A 53 15.34 -26.32 -70.52
CA LEU A 53 15.16 -24.87 -70.39
C LEU A 53 15.53 -24.14 -71.69
N GLN A 54 16.58 -24.55 -72.38
CA GLN A 54 16.94 -24.00 -73.69
C GLN A 54 15.87 -24.27 -74.75
N GLN A 55 15.19 -25.41 -74.65
CA GLN A 55 14.06 -25.78 -75.54
C GLN A 55 12.74 -25.14 -75.14
N GLY A 56 12.68 -24.22 -74.14
CA GLY A 56 11.50 -23.49 -73.74
C GLY A 56 10.61 -24.25 -72.76
N ALA A 57 11.16 -25.12 -71.94
CA ALA A 57 10.42 -25.71 -70.85
C ALA A 57 10.09 -24.59 -69.87
N ASN A 58 8.81 -24.60 -69.39
CA ASN A 58 8.32 -23.60 -68.43
C ASN A 58 8.66 -23.99 -66.97
N PRO A 59 9.54 -23.24 -66.30
CA PRO A 59 9.97 -23.54 -64.93
C PRO A 59 8.90 -23.18 -63.85
N ASN A 60 7.81 -22.50 -64.26
CA ASN A 60 6.76 -22.00 -63.34
C ASN A 60 5.54 -22.88 -63.32
N LEU A 61 5.52 -23.99 -64.03
CA LEU A 61 4.41 -24.93 -63.92
C LEU A 61 4.42 -25.65 -62.60
N GLN A 62 3.26 -25.80 -62.02
CA GLN A 62 3.08 -26.45 -60.72
C GLN A 62 2.39 -27.82 -60.89
N THR A 63 2.73 -28.75 -60.01
CA THR A 63 2.06 -30.06 -59.92
C THR A 63 0.62 -29.93 -59.45
N GLU A 64 -0.30 -30.82 -59.86
CA GLU A 64 -1.74 -30.77 -59.54
C GLU A 64 -2.13 -31.71 -58.41
N GLU A 65 -1.43 -32.85 -58.27
CA GLU A 65 -1.69 -33.87 -57.28
C GLU A 65 -0.41 -34.26 -56.50
N ALA A 66 -0.57 -34.81 -55.30
CA ALA A 66 0.55 -35.34 -54.54
C ALA A 66 1.12 -36.63 -55.20
N LEU A 67 2.42 -36.66 -55.31
CA LEU A 67 3.15 -37.78 -55.92
C LEU A 67 3.21 -38.99 -54.99
N PRO A 68 2.98 -40.21 -55.52
CA PRO A 68 3.30 -41.42 -54.77
C PRO A 68 4.81 -41.55 -54.67
N LEU A 69 5.36 -41.64 -53.45
CA LEU A 69 6.79 -41.78 -53.20
C LEU A 69 7.32 -43.14 -53.71
N PRO A 70 8.44 -43.20 -54.43
CA PRO A 70 9.19 -44.44 -54.63
C PRO A 70 9.82 -44.86 -53.29
N ARG A 71 9.71 -46.15 -52.94
CA ARG A 71 10.20 -46.73 -51.69
C ARG A 71 11.71 -46.58 -51.42
N GLU A 72 12.50 -46.12 -52.40
CA GLU A 72 13.96 -46.06 -52.34
C GLU A 72 14.57 -44.66 -52.29
N ALA A 73 13.80 -43.60 -52.47
CA ALA A 73 14.27 -42.22 -52.39
C ALA A 73 13.44 -41.48 -51.30
N ALA A 74 13.77 -41.72 -50.03
CA ALA A 74 13.23 -40.92 -48.96
C ALA A 74 13.82 -39.51 -49.06
N PRO A 75 13.00 -38.45 -49.20
CA PRO A 75 13.50 -37.07 -49.10
C PRO A 75 14.12 -36.87 -47.74
N LEU A 76 15.15 -36.02 -47.65
CA LEU A 76 15.83 -35.63 -46.42
C LEU A 76 14.93 -35.01 -45.35
N THR A 77 13.66 -34.78 -45.72
CA THR A 77 12.62 -34.27 -44.79
C THR A 77 11.36 -35.12 -44.89
N SER A 78 10.78 -35.49 -43.76
CA SER A 78 9.44 -36.11 -43.64
C SER A 78 8.30 -35.21 -44.19
N LEU A 79 8.67 -34.15 -44.90
CA LEU A 79 7.82 -33.08 -45.38
C LEU A 79 7.27 -33.30 -46.79
N ALA A 80 7.78 -34.31 -47.55
CA ALA A 80 7.44 -34.46 -48.98
C ALA A 80 6.19 -35.33 -49.26
N ASP A 81 5.64 -35.98 -48.25
CA ASP A 81 4.67 -37.09 -48.43
C ASP A 81 3.23 -36.68 -48.83
N SER A 82 2.94 -35.40 -49.10
CA SER A 82 1.65 -34.99 -49.63
C SER A 82 1.63 -33.59 -50.23
N VAL A 83 2.77 -33.12 -50.65
CA VAL A 83 2.89 -31.75 -51.17
C VAL A 83 2.60 -31.71 -52.68
N HIS A 84 1.68 -30.86 -53.09
CA HIS A 84 1.35 -30.55 -54.47
C HIS A 84 1.60 -29.03 -54.74
N LEU A 85 1.30 -28.55 -55.88
CA LEU A 85 1.60 -27.18 -56.33
C LEU A 85 3.13 -26.90 -56.35
N GLN A 86 3.96 -27.94 -56.46
CA GLN A 86 5.43 -27.73 -56.54
C GLN A 86 5.87 -27.34 -57.94
N THR A 87 6.75 -26.34 -58.03
CA THR A 87 7.48 -26.03 -59.25
C THR A 87 8.67 -26.97 -59.40
N PRO A 88 9.29 -27.10 -60.61
CA PRO A 88 10.54 -27.84 -60.79
C PRO A 88 11.63 -27.45 -59.79
N LEU A 89 11.73 -26.16 -59.46
CA LEU A 89 12.71 -25.63 -58.51
C LEU A 89 12.41 -26.09 -57.07
N HIS A 90 11.14 -26.14 -56.65
CA HIS A 90 10.76 -26.72 -55.37
C HIS A 90 11.23 -28.19 -55.29
N MET A 91 11.05 -28.98 -56.35
CA MET A 91 11.51 -30.35 -56.38
C MET A 91 13.04 -30.45 -56.33
N ALA A 92 13.79 -29.66 -57.08
CA ALA A 92 15.24 -29.69 -57.02
C ALA A 92 15.78 -29.44 -55.62
N ILE A 93 15.17 -28.51 -54.88
CA ILE A 93 15.54 -28.20 -53.50
C ILE A 93 15.06 -29.33 -52.52
N ALA A 94 13.82 -29.81 -52.64
CA ALA A 94 13.27 -30.86 -51.75
C ALA A 94 14.07 -32.18 -51.85
N TYR A 95 14.60 -32.49 -53.03
CA TYR A 95 15.40 -33.69 -53.26
C TYR A 95 16.92 -33.49 -53.17
N ASN A 96 17.37 -32.27 -52.75
CA ASN A 96 18.75 -31.92 -52.48
C ASN A 96 19.69 -32.04 -53.75
N HIS A 97 19.28 -31.39 -54.84
CA HIS A 97 20.07 -31.31 -56.08
C HIS A 97 20.57 -29.90 -56.35
N PRO A 98 21.68 -29.46 -55.69
CA PRO A 98 22.20 -28.11 -55.79
C PRO A 98 22.67 -27.76 -57.22
N ASP A 99 23.22 -28.75 -57.97
CA ASP A 99 23.68 -28.55 -59.32
C ASP A 99 22.54 -28.16 -60.27
N VAL A 100 21.37 -28.80 -60.09
CA VAL A 100 20.16 -28.48 -60.87
C VAL A 100 19.63 -27.08 -60.53
N VAL A 101 19.67 -26.71 -59.25
CA VAL A 101 19.28 -25.39 -58.80
C VAL A 101 20.18 -24.33 -59.46
N SER A 102 21.50 -24.54 -59.45
CA SER A 102 22.46 -23.62 -60.11
C SER A 102 22.17 -23.45 -61.57
N VAL A 103 21.86 -24.53 -62.27
CA VAL A 103 21.50 -24.47 -63.71
C VAL A 103 20.22 -23.62 -63.94
N ILE A 104 19.19 -23.78 -63.11
CA ILE A 104 17.97 -22.97 -63.23
C ILE A 104 18.22 -21.49 -62.91
N LEU A 105 19.09 -21.15 -61.97
CA LEU A 105 19.47 -19.79 -61.65
C LEU A 105 20.35 -19.13 -62.72
N GLU A 106 21.28 -19.86 -63.27
CA GLU A 106 22.11 -19.39 -64.44
C GLU A 106 21.26 -19.07 -65.66
N GLN A 107 20.23 -19.86 -65.92
CA GLN A 107 19.27 -19.58 -66.97
C GLN A 107 18.50 -18.28 -66.75
N LYS A 108 18.14 -17.97 -65.51
CA LYS A 108 17.50 -16.68 -65.15
C LYS A 108 18.43 -15.52 -65.44
N ALA A 109 19.73 -15.63 -65.13
CA ALA A 109 20.69 -14.60 -65.35
C ALA A 109 20.91 -14.40 -66.87
N ASN A 110 20.98 -15.49 -67.64
CA ASN A 110 21.12 -15.46 -69.08
C ASN A 110 19.88 -14.92 -69.80
N ALA A 111 18.65 -15.25 -69.30
CA ALA A 111 17.40 -14.74 -69.88
C ALA A 111 17.23 -13.24 -69.73
N LEU A 112 17.75 -12.65 -68.62
CA LEU A 112 17.74 -11.20 -68.40
C LEU A 112 18.68 -10.45 -69.42
N HIS A 113 19.64 -11.11 -70.03
CA HIS A 113 20.56 -10.55 -71.00
C HIS A 113 20.24 -10.95 -72.42
N ALA A 114 19.31 -11.86 -72.70
CA ALA A 114 18.97 -12.35 -73.99
C ALA A 114 17.89 -11.50 -74.68
N THR A 115 18.17 -11.19 -75.95
CA THR A 115 17.25 -10.42 -76.85
C THR A 115 16.12 -11.27 -77.45
N ASN A 116 16.04 -12.56 -77.15
CA ASN A 116 15.03 -13.50 -77.68
C ASN A 116 13.92 -13.83 -76.67
N ASN A 117 12.70 -13.48 -77.01
CA ASN A 117 11.45 -13.60 -76.23
C ASN A 117 10.96 -15.03 -75.89
N LEU A 118 11.79 -16.05 -76.00
CA LEU A 118 11.39 -17.47 -75.88
C LEU A 118 11.70 -18.08 -74.48
N GLN A 119 12.51 -17.42 -73.64
CA GLN A 119 12.87 -17.96 -72.35
C GLN A 119 11.94 -17.44 -71.21
N ILE A 120 11.29 -18.37 -70.53
CA ILE A 120 10.41 -18.05 -69.38
C ILE A 120 11.28 -17.93 -68.14
N ILE A 121 11.23 -16.80 -67.50
CA ILE A 121 11.96 -16.50 -66.27
C ILE A 121 11.36 -17.27 -65.08
N PRO A 122 12.16 -17.95 -64.26
CA PRO A 122 11.69 -18.57 -63.02
C PRO A 122 11.07 -17.53 -62.07
N ASP A 123 9.86 -17.81 -61.62
CA ASP A 123 9.14 -17.02 -60.61
C ASP A 123 9.34 -17.64 -59.25
N PHE A 124 10.03 -16.94 -58.36
CA PHE A 124 10.37 -17.41 -57.01
C PHE A 124 9.26 -17.10 -55.99
N SER A 125 8.22 -16.36 -56.36
CA SER A 125 7.09 -16.04 -55.50
C SER A 125 6.03 -17.15 -55.45
N LEU A 126 6.15 -18.13 -56.34
CA LEU A 126 5.21 -19.27 -56.39
C LEU A 126 5.35 -20.12 -55.13
N LYS A 127 4.23 -20.46 -54.56
CA LYS A 127 4.16 -21.21 -53.32
C LYS A 127 3.62 -22.62 -53.57
N ASP A 128 4.12 -23.56 -52.79
CA ASP A 128 3.58 -24.93 -52.76
C ASP A 128 2.27 -25.01 -51.94
N SER A 129 1.69 -26.21 -51.82
CA SER A 129 0.43 -26.44 -51.07
C SER A 129 0.55 -26.21 -49.56
N ARG A 130 1.75 -26.00 -49.07
CA ARG A 130 2.04 -25.62 -47.67
C ARG A 130 2.35 -24.13 -47.54
N ASP A 131 2.02 -23.35 -48.55
CA ASP A 131 2.26 -21.91 -48.60
C ASP A 131 3.77 -21.52 -48.55
N GLN A 132 4.68 -22.44 -48.98
CA GLN A 132 6.11 -22.23 -48.89
C GLN A 132 6.68 -21.81 -50.25
N THR A 133 7.52 -20.78 -50.22
CA THR A 133 8.31 -20.34 -51.37
C THR A 133 9.58 -21.21 -51.52
N VAL A 134 10.21 -21.18 -52.68
CA VAL A 134 11.50 -21.86 -52.94
C VAL A 134 12.59 -21.40 -51.94
N LEU A 135 12.60 -20.14 -51.54
CA LEU A 135 13.54 -19.61 -50.56
C LEU A 135 13.28 -20.22 -49.17
N GLY A 136 12.02 -20.28 -48.75
CA GLY A 136 11.63 -20.92 -47.49
C GLY A 136 12.04 -22.39 -47.46
N LEU A 137 11.76 -23.12 -48.54
CA LEU A 137 12.12 -24.52 -48.63
C LEU A 137 13.65 -24.73 -48.58
N ALA A 138 14.46 -23.88 -49.22
CA ALA A 138 15.92 -23.95 -49.16
C ALA A 138 16.46 -23.73 -47.72
N LEU A 139 15.85 -22.82 -46.98
CA LEU A 139 16.20 -22.59 -45.58
C LEU A 139 15.85 -23.82 -44.68
N TRP A 140 14.65 -24.39 -44.84
CA TRP A 140 14.20 -25.53 -44.04
C TRP A 140 14.96 -26.84 -44.37
N THR A 141 15.53 -26.95 -45.52
CA THR A 141 16.41 -28.07 -45.89
C THR A 141 17.88 -27.82 -45.51
N GLY A 142 18.18 -26.66 -44.91
CA GLY A 142 19.54 -26.31 -44.48
C GLY A 142 20.50 -25.88 -45.62
N MET A 143 19.98 -25.62 -46.82
CA MET A 143 20.77 -25.24 -47.98
C MET A 143 21.00 -23.73 -48.04
N HIS A 144 21.71 -23.18 -47.03
CA HIS A 144 21.94 -21.73 -46.95
C HIS A 144 22.70 -21.13 -48.13
N THR A 145 23.59 -21.92 -48.78
CA THR A 145 24.30 -21.48 -49.99
C THR A 145 23.33 -21.27 -51.17
N ILE A 146 22.36 -22.17 -51.31
CA ILE A 146 21.30 -22.04 -52.33
C ILE A 146 20.37 -20.88 -51.99
N ALA A 147 19.99 -20.74 -50.71
CA ALA A 147 19.20 -19.62 -50.25
C ALA A 147 19.89 -18.27 -50.59
N ALA A 148 21.21 -18.15 -50.40
CA ALA A 148 21.97 -16.97 -50.77
C ALA A 148 21.96 -16.72 -52.30
N GLN A 149 22.09 -17.78 -53.14
CA GLN A 149 21.99 -17.68 -54.57
C GLN A 149 20.59 -17.25 -55.03
N LEU A 150 19.53 -17.78 -54.41
CA LEU A 150 18.15 -17.38 -54.68
C LEU A 150 17.92 -15.90 -54.35
N LEU A 151 18.41 -15.41 -53.22
CA LEU A 151 18.34 -14.00 -52.85
C LEU A 151 19.13 -13.12 -53.86
N GLY A 152 20.36 -13.52 -54.24
CA GLY A 152 21.15 -12.85 -55.28
C GLY A 152 20.44 -12.83 -56.63
N SER A 153 19.58 -13.80 -56.89
CA SER A 153 18.81 -13.88 -58.14
C SER A 153 17.45 -13.18 -58.06
N GLY A 154 17.16 -12.50 -56.92
CA GLY A 154 15.96 -11.68 -56.74
C GLY A 154 14.75 -12.40 -56.11
N ALA A 155 14.98 -13.44 -55.35
CA ALA A 155 13.93 -13.99 -54.49
C ALA A 155 13.57 -12.97 -53.37
N ALA A 156 12.29 -12.79 -53.07
CA ALA A 156 11.85 -11.86 -52.08
C ALA A 156 12.02 -12.46 -50.69
N ILE A 157 12.80 -11.78 -49.82
CA ILE A 157 13.08 -12.24 -48.47
C ILE A 157 11.91 -11.98 -47.49
N ASN A 158 11.06 -10.98 -47.82
CA ASN A 158 9.97 -10.51 -46.97
C ASN A 158 8.59 -10.99 -47.46
N ASP A 159 8.54 -12.01 -48.30
CA ASP A 159 7.28 -12.60 -48.71
C ASP A 159 6.50 -13.09 -47.47
N THR A 160 5.22 -12.73 -47.42
CA THR A 160 4.33 -13.14 -46.35
C THR A 160 3.54 -14.39 -46.73
N MET A 161 3.38 -15.27 -45.79
CA MET A 161 2.47 -16.43 -45.91
C MET A 161 1.00 -15.97 -45.81
N SER A 162 0.08 -16.89 -46.07
CA SER A 162 -1.37 -16.62 -45.97
C SER A 162 -1.82 -16.14 -44.61
N ASP A 163 -1.11 -16.50 -43.54
CA ASP A 163 -1.30 -16.06 -42.16
C ASP A 163 -0.54 -14.76 -41.81
N GLY A 164 0.03 -14.07 -42.76
CA GLY A 164 0.78 -12.83 -42.56
C GLY A 164 2.20 -13.01 -41.99
N GLN A 165 2.64 -14.24 -41.75
CA GLN A 165 3.99 -14.51 -41.26
C GLN A 165 5.03 -14.39 -42.39
N THR A 166 6.21 -13.86 -42.05
CA THR A 166 7.37 -13.86 -42.92
C THR A 166 8.23 -15.09 -42.69
N LEU A 167 9.17 -15.36 -43.56
CA LEU A 167 10.17 -16.44 -43.37
C LEU A 167 10.95 -16.29 -42.07
N LEU A 168 11.20 -15.05 -41.62
CA LEU A 168 11.85 -14.80 -40.32
C LEU A 168 10.98 -15.27 -39.15
N HIS A 169 9.68 -14.97 -39.14
CA HIS A 169 8.74 -15.44 -38.09
C HIS A 169 8.73 -16.99 -38.05
N MET A 170 8.66 -17.64 -39.23
CA MET A 170 8.66 -19.11 -39.32
C MET A 170 9.98 -19.73 -38.85
N ALA A 171 11.12 -19.15 -39.15
CA ALA A 171 12.44 -19.62 -38.72
C ALA A 171 12.50 -19.59 -37.17
N ILE A 172 12.02 -18.49 -36.56
CA ILE A 172 11.96 -18.32 -35.10
C ILE A 172 11.01 -19.34 -34.47
N GLN A 173 9.80 -19.52 -35.01
CA GLN A 173 8.84 -20.48 -34.50
C GLN A 173 9.32 -21.93 -34.53
N ARG A 174 10.12 -22.27 -35.59
CA ARG A 174 10.75 -23.58 -35.74
C ARG A 174 12.00 -23.76 -34.88
N GLN A 175 12.38 -22.72 -34.13
CA GLN A 175 13.62 -22.69 -33.34
C GLN A 175 14.89 -22.90 -34.18
N ASP A 176 14.82 -22.57 -35.45
CA ASP A 176 15.97 -22.63 -36.38
C ASP A 176 16.74 -21.32 -36.34
N SER A 177 17.63 -21.22 -35.35
CA SER A 177 18.47 -20.04 -35.17
C SER A 177 19.39 -19.77 -36.40
N LYS A 178 19.83 -20.81 -37.10
CA LYS A 178 20.73 -20.66 -38.27
C LYS A 178 20.01 -19.95 -39.41
N SER A 179 18.80 -20.44 -39.75
CA SER A 179 18.01 -19.81 -40.82
C SER A 179 17.54 -18.40 -40.42
N ALA A 180 17.20 -18.18 -39.13
CA ALA A 180 16.83 -16.86 -38.65
C ALA A 180 18.00 -15.86 -38.74
N LEU A 181 19.20 -16.25 -38.30
CA LEU A 181 20.42 -15.42 -38.44
C LEU A 181 20.77 -15.14 -39.90
N PHE A 182 20.70 -16.17 -40.76
CA PHE A 182 20.88 -16.01 -42.17
C PHE A 182 19.94 -14.96 -42.80
N LEU A 183 18.66 -15.03 -42.47
CA LEU A 183 17.66 -14.05 -42.93
C LEU A 183 17.99 -12.63 -42.43
N LEU A 184 18.40 -12.52 -41.18
CA LEU A 184 18.82 -11.26 -40.59
C LEU A 184 20.07 -10.69 -41.30
N GLU A 185 21.09 -11.51 -41.58
CA GLU A 185 22.28 -11.09 -42.33
C GLU A 185 21.93 -10.53 -43.72
N HIS A 186 20.91 -11.12 -44.36
CA HIS A 186 20.44 -10.68 -45.71
C HIS A 186 19.33 -9.62 -45.65
N GLN A 187 19.20 -8.88 -44.52
CA GLN A 187 18.32 -7.74 -44.37
C GLN A 187 16.82 -8.04 -44.45
N ALA A 188 16.38 -9.17 -43.89
CA ALA A 188 14.95 -9.41 -43.64
C ALA A 188 14.37 -8.28 -42.81
N ASP A 189 13.11 -7.89 -43.07
CA ASP A 189 12.42 -6.87 -42.34
C ASP A 189 11.99 -7.40 -40.96
N ILE A 190 12.51 -6.74 -39.93
CA ILE A 190 12.27 -7.09 -38.52
C ILE A 190 10.99 -6.47 -37.95
N ASN A 191 10.37 -5.51 -38.69
CA ASN A 191 9.23 -4.73 -38.23
C ASN A 191 7.87 -5.27 -38.67
N VAL A 192 7.86 -6.29 -39.52
CA VAL A 192 6.62 -6.95 -39.93
C VAL A 192 5.97 -7.60 -38.74
N ARG A 193 4.66 -7.43 -38.59
CA ARG A 193 3.87 -8.06 -37.54
C ARG A 193 3.04 -9.21 -38.08
N THR A 194 2.90 -10.26 -37.30
CA THR A 194 1.96 -11.36 -37.58
C THR A 194 0.51 -10.88 -37.51
N GLN A 195 -0.44 -11.71 -37.91
CA GLN A 195 -1.87 -11.40 -37.76
C GLN A 195 -2.28 -11.15 -36.29
N ASP A 196 -1.60 -11.82 -35.34
CA ASP A 196 -1.75 -11.63 -33.91
C ASP A 196 -1.04 -10.37 -33.38
N GLY A 197 -0.44 -9.57 -34.28
CA GLY A 197 0.25 -8.33 -33.92
C GLY A 197 1.66 -8.53 -33.36
N GLU A 198 2.18 -9.75 -33.28
CA GLU A 198 3.51 -10.06 -32.72
C GLU A 198 4.64 -9.67 -33.64
N THR A 199 5.74 -9.19 -33.06
CA THR A 199 6.97 -8.89 -33.75
C THR A 199 7.94 -10.08 -33.74
N ALA A 200 8.90 -10.10 -34.67
CA ALA A 200 9.96 -11.11 -34.68
C ALA A 200 10.75 -11.14 -33.35
N LEU A 201 10.95 -9.98 -32.71
CA LEU A 201 11.60 -9.88 -31.39
C LEU A 201 10.80 -10.62 -30.31
N GLN A 202 9.49 -10.38 -30.20
CA GLN A 202 8.62 -11.04 -29.21
C GLN A 202 8.61 -12.55 -29.39
N LEU A 203 8.50 -13.02 -30.63
CA LEU A 203 8.60 -14.44 -30.97
C LEU A 203 9.96 -15.05 -30.58
N ALA A 204 11.07 -14.35 -30.86
CA ALA A 204 12.42 -14.81 -30.51
C ALA A 204 12.62 -14.92 -28.99
N ILE A 205 12.05 -14.00 -28.22
CA ILE A 205 12.06 -14.06 -26.75
C ILE A 205 11.25 -15.27 -26.26
N ARG A 206 10.03 -15.47 -26.75
CA ARG A 206 9.17 -16.62 -26.36
C ARG A 206 9.80 -17.97 -26.68
N ASN A 207 10.50 -18.05 -27.83
CA ASN A 207 11.18 -19.27 -28.25
C ASN A 207 12.58 -19.42 -27.64
N GLN A 208 13.01 -18.52 -26.76
CA GLN A 208 14.29 -18.60 -26.04
C GLN A 208 15.52 -18.66 -26.96
N LEU A 209 15.59 -17.77 -27.95
CA LEU A 209 16.67 -17.70 -28.95
C LEU A 209 17.57 -16.48 -28.69
N PRO A 210 18.53 -16.53 -27.76
CA PRO A 210 19.33 -15.37 -27.36
C PRO A 210 20.16 -14.76 -28.49
N LEU A 211 20.74 -15.59 -29.35
CA LEU A 211 21.52 -15.13 -30.52
C LEU A 211 20.65 -14.38 -31.53
N VAL A 212 19.42 -14.85 -31.74
CA VAL A 212 18.49 -14.21 -32.68
C VAL A 212 17.99 -12.89 -32.07
N VAL A 213 17.71 -12.86 -30.75
CA VAL A 213 17.35 -11.61 -30.04
C VAL A 213 18.46 -10.58 -30.18
N ASP A 214 19.71 -10.96 -29.93
CA ASP A 214 20.88 -10.06 -30.07
C ASP A 214 21.01 -9.50 -31.50
N ALA A 215 20.85 -10.37 -32.51
CA ALA A 215 20.91 -9.97 -33.92
C ALA A 215 19.76 -9.03 -34.32
N ILE A 216 18.54 -9.27 -33.81
CA ILE A 216 17.36 -8.41 -34.04
C ILE A 216 17.56 -7.04 -33.39
N CYS A 217 18.04 -7.00 -32.14
CA CYS A 217 18.31 -5.75 -31.42
C CYS A 217 19.46 -4.95 -32.08
N THR A 218 20.55 -5.62 -32.51
CA THR A 218 21.66 -4.98 -33.22
C THR A 218 21.20 -4.25 -34.50
N ARG A 219 20.14 -4.72 -35.12
CA ARG A 219 19.54 -4.11 -36.30
C ARG A 219 18.55 -2.99 -35.99
N GLY A 220 18.39 -2.62 -34.73
CA GLY A 220 17.55 -1.51 -34.31
C GLY A 220 16.06 -1.83 -34.24
N ALA A 221 15.69 -3.04 -33.81
CA ALA A 221 14.30 -3.39 -33.56
C ALA A 221 13.70 -2.47 -32.48
N ASP A 222 12.41 -2.13 -32.65
CA ASP A 222 11.68 -1.38 -31.65
C ASP A 222 11.38 -2.27 -30.43
N MET A 223 12.11 -2.02 -29.35
CA MET A 223 11.97 -2.76 -28.09
C MET A 223 10.86 -2.22 -27.19
N SER A 224 10.12 -1.20 -27.64
CA SER A 224 9.00 -0.61 -26.87
C SER A 224 7.64 -1.23 -27.22
N VAL A 225 7.55 -2.03 -28.28
CA VAL A 225 6.29 -2.60 -28.77
C VAL A 225 5.74 -3.62 -27.79
N PRO A 226 4.56 -3.38 -27.16
CA PRO A 226 3.95 -4.34 -26.25
C PRO A 226 3.30 -5.52 -27.03
N ASP A 227 3.13 -6.65 -26.35
CA ASP A 227 2.33 -7.77 -26.84
C ASP A 227 0.81 -7.48 -26.70
N GLU A 228 -0.03 -8.45 -27.08
CA GLU A 228 -1.49 -8.35 -26.96
C GLU A 228 -1.98 -8.09 -25.52
N LYS A 229 -1.18 -8.48 -24.51
CA LYS A 229 -1.47 -8.28 -23.09
C LYS A 229 -0.90 -6.95 -22.55
N GLY A 230 -0.27 -6.17 -23.42
CA GLY A 230 0.39 -4.92 -23.02
C GLY A 230 1.77 -5.09 -22.40
N ASN A 231 2.39 -6.27 -22.51
CA ASN A 231 3.71 -6.52 -21.94
C ASN A 231 4.83 -6.09 -22.89
N PRO A 232 5.78 -5.25 -22.47
CA PRO A 232 6.95 -4.92 -23.28
C PRO A 232 7.90 -6.13 -23.39
N PRO A 233 8.76 -6.18 -24.43
CA PRO A 233 9.71 -7.28 -24.63
C PRO A 233 10.58 -7.61 -23.42
N LEU A 234 11.03 -6.59 -22.68
CA LEU A 234 11.81 -6.79 -21.45
C LEU A 234 11.01 -7.58 -20.39
N TRP A 235 9.72 -7.25 -20.22
CA TRP A 235 8.87 -8.00 -19.30
C TRP A 235 8.63 -9.44 -19.72
N LEU A 236 8.47 -9.66 -21.04
CA LEU A 236 8.34 -11.02 -21.58
C LEU A 236 9.56 -11.88 -21.25
N ALA A 237 10.76 -11.33 -21.34
CA ALA A 237 12.00 -12.03 -21.00
C ALA A 237 12.05 -12.34 -19.50
N LEU A 238 11.77 -11.34 -18.65
CA LEU A 238 11.82 -11.47 -17.19
C LEU A 238 10.75 -12.40 -16.63
N ALA A 239 9.51 -12.33 -17.14
CA ALA A 239 8.40 -13.21 -16.73
C ALA A 239 8.67 -14.69 -17.05
N ASN A 240 9.52 -14.98 -18.04
CA ASN A 240 9.96 -16.33 -18.38
C ASN A 240 11.31 -16.71 -17.76
N ASN A 241 11.85 -15.91 -16.84
CA ASN A 241 13.15 -16.10 -16.17
C ASN A 241 14.33 -16.19 -17.14
N LEU A 242 14.30 -15.41 -18.24
CA LEU A 242 15.32 -15.38 -19.29
C LEU A 242 16.28 -14.20 -19.06
N GLU A 243 17.09 -14.26 -18.00
CA GLU A 243 18.00 -13.18 -17.59
C GLU A 243 19.03 -12.81 -18.68
N ASP A 244 19.55 -13.80 -19.42
CA ASP A 244 20.49 -13.57 -20.50
C ASP A 244 19.88 -12.71 -21.62
N ILE A 245 18.63 -13.01 -21.98
CA ILE A 245 17.88 -12.25 -22.98
C ILE A 245 17.53 -10.85 -22.44
N ALA A 246 17.08 -10.77 -21.20
CA ALA A 246 16.80 -9.48 -20.55
C ALA A 246 18.04 -8.59 -20.49
N SER A 247 19.21 -9.17 -20.13
CA SER A 247 20.49 -8.46 -20.13
C SER A 247 20.89 -7.98 -21.54
N THR A 248 20.61 -8.78 -22.55
CA THR A 248 20.84 -8.40 -23.94
C THR A 248 19.96 -7.23 -24.37
N LEU A 249 18.65 -7.26 -24.01
CA LEU A 249 17.73 -6.16 -24.30
C LEU A 249 18.17 -4.85 -23.64
N VAL A 250 18.56 -4.90 -22.35
CA VAL A 250 19.06 -3.73 -21.62
C VAL A 250 20.35 -3.20 -22.24
N ARG A 251 21.30 -4.07 -22.60
CA ARG A 251 22.55 -3.68 -23.27
C ARG A 251 22.32 -2.96 -24.59
N HIS A 252 21.27 -3.30 -25.31
CA HIS A 252 20.87 -2.62 -26.56
C HIS A 252 20.01 -1.37 -26.31
N GLY A 253 19.85 -0.93 -25.07
CA GLY A 253 19.17 0.31 -24.71
C GLY A 253 17.66 0.19 -24.54
N CYS A 254 17.15 -1.01 -24.21
CA CYS A 254 15.74 -1.16 -23.83
C CYS A 254 15.48 -0.37 -22.54
N ASP A 255 14.41 0.42 -22.54
CA ASP A 255 14.02 1.18 -21.37
C ASP A 255 13.54 0.24 -20.24
N SER A 256 14.31 0.21 -19.15
CA SER A 256 13.97 -0.55 -17.94
C SER A 256 12.93 0.15 -17.06
N THR A 257 12.63 1.42 -17.35
CA THR A 257 11.65 2.26 -16.59
C THR A 257 10.27 2.30 -17.29
N CYS A 258 10.00 1.39 -18.22
CA CYS A 258 8.73 1.36 -18.95
C CYS A 258 7.52 1.42 -17.99
N TRP A 259 6.56 2.27 -18.35
CA TRP A 259 5.29 2.41 -17.67
C TRP A 259 4.21 1.52 -18.28
N GLY A 260 3.38 0.93 -17.46
CA GLY A 260 2.27 0.10 -17.90
C GLY A 260 1.08 0.18 -16.95
N PRO A 261 -0.04 -0.47 -17.29
CA PRO A 261 -1.21 -0.52 -16.42
C PRO A 261 -0.90 -1.34 -15.16
N GLY A 262 -1.38 -0.84 -14.02
CA GLY A 262 -1.26 -1.48 -12.72
C GLY A 262 -2.61 -1.77 -12.07
N PRO A 263 -2.61 -2.26 -10.83
CA PRO A 263 -3.82 -2.54 -10.07
C PRO A 263 -4.73 -1.32 -9.95
N GLY A 264 -6.04 -1.50 -9.99
CA GLY A 264 -7.02 -0.43 -9.85
C GLY A 264 -6.97 0.64 -10.96
N GLY A 265 -6.27 0.38 -12.08
CA GLY A 265 -6.14 1.32 -13.20
C GLY A 265 -5.04 2.38 -13.04
N CYS A 266 -4.13 2.22 -12.06
CA CYS A 266 -2.94 3.08 -11.93
C CYS A 266 -1.95 2.86 -13.08
N LEU A 267 -1.01 3.79 -13.25
CA LEU A 267 0.19 3.61 -14.05
C LEU A 267 1.36 3.26 -13.13
N GLN A 268 2.08 2.20 -13.47
CA GLN A 268 3.22 1.72 -12.71
C GLN A 268 4.39 1.34 -13.61
N THR A 269 5.60 1.36 -13.06
CA THR A 269 6.79 0.87 -13.77
C THR A 269 6.89 -0.65 -13.70
N LEU A 270 7.74 -1.24 -14.53
CA LEU A 270 8.02 -2.68 -14.46
C LEU A 270 8.54 -3.12 -13.08
N LEU A 271 9.28 -2.24 -12.40
CA LEU A 271 9.77 -2.50 -11.05
C LEU A 271 8.62 -2.65 -10.03
N HIS A 272 7.62 -1.76 -10.06
CA HIS A 272 6.42 -1.89 -9.23
C HIS A 272 5.72 -3.22 -9.51
N ARG A 273 5.57 -3.58 -10.79
CA ARG A 273 4.93 -4.82 -11.18
C ARG A 273 5.69 -6.05 -10.68
N ALA A 274 7.01 -6.06 -10.78
CA ALA A 274 7.83 -7.16 -10.26
C ALA A 274 7.66 -7.34 -8.74
N ILE A 275 7.56 -6.23 -8.01
CA ILE A 275 7.33 -6.24 -6.56
C ILE A 275 5.91 -6.76 -6.24
N ASP A 276 4.89 -6.29 -6.96
CA ASP A 276 3.50 -6.74 -6.76
C ASP A 276 3.32 -8.24 -7.03
N GLU A 277 4.02 -8.76 -8.04
CA GLU A 277 4.05 -10.18 -8.38
C GLU A 277 4.93 -11.01 -7.43
N ASN A 278 5.53 -10.37 -6.40
CA ASN A 278 6.45 -11.00 -5.44
C ASN A 278 7.66 -11.69 -6.11
N ASN A 279 8.17 -11.08 -7.18
CA ASN A 279 9.29 -11.61 -7.95
C ASN A 279 10.57 -10.82 -7.63
N GLU A 280 11.24 -11.18 -6.53
CA GLU A 280 12.47 -10.51 -6.08
C GLU A 280 13.62 -10.60 -7.10
N PRO A 281 13.90 -11.74 -7.77
CA PRO A 281 14.96 -11.81 -8.75
C PRO A 281 14.75 -10.80 -9.89
N THR A 282 13.53 -10.70 -10.42
CA THR A 282 13.18 -9.73 -11.47
C THR A 282 13.31 -8.28 -10.97
N ALA A 283 12.83 -7.99 -9.74
CA ALA A 283 12.98 -6.67 -9.15
C ALA A 283 14.44 -6.28 -8.99
N CYS A 284 15.28 -7.15 -8.43
CA CYS A 284 16.72 -6.93 -8.29
C CYS A 284 17.44 -6.77 -9.64
N PHE A 285 17.03 -7.55 -10.64
CA PHE A 285 17.56 -7.39 -12.00
C PHE A 285 17.26 -6.00 -12.57
N LEU A 286 16.01 -5.54 -12.49
CA LEU A 286 15.60 -4.22 -12.97
C LEU A 286 16.36 -3.09 -12.25
N ILE A 287 16.52 -3.17 -10.94
CA ILE A 287 17.28 -2.20 -10.15
C ILE A 287 18.73 -2.13 -10.62
N ARG A 288 19.40 -3.26 -10.77
CA ARG A 288 20.79 -3.35 -11.25
C ARG A 288 20.94 -2.88 -12.69
N SER A 289 19.89 -2.98 -13.49
CA SER A 289 19.83 -2.49 -14.87
C SER A 289 19.66 -0.97 -14.96
N GLY A 290 19.58 -0.24 -13.84
CA GLY A 290 19.52 1.21 -13.81
C GLY A 290 18.11 1.79 -14.02
N CYS A 291 17.05 1.05 -13.69
CA CYS A 291 15.70 1.62 -13.69
C CYS A 291 15.56 2.71 -12.62
N ASP A 292 14.58 3.59 -12.80
CA ASP A 292 14.26 4.58 -11.78
C ASP A 292 13.64 3.91 -10.54
N VAL A 293 14.38 3.94 -9.44
CA VAL A 293 13.99 3.35 -8.16
C VAL A 293 13.08 4.26 -7.32
N ASN A 294 12.89 5.51 -7.74
CA ASN A 294 12.17 6.54 -6.98
C ASN A 294 10.83 6.98 -7.60
N SER A 295 10.51 6.53 -8.79
CA SER A 295 9.23 6.86 -9.44
C SER A 295 8.04 6.38 -8.60
N PRO A 296 7.13 7.26 -8.18
CA PRO A 296 5.90 6.83 -7.52
C PRO A 296 4.88 6.31 -8.54
N ARG A 297 3.98 5.42 -8.14
CA ARG A 297 2.79 5.08 -8.93
C ARG A 297 1.98 6.34 -9.25
N GLN A 298 1.41 6.38 -10.45
CA GLN A 298 0.63 7.50 -10.94
C GLN A 298 -0.83 7.10 -11.17
N PRO A 299 -1.80 8.00 -10.95
CA PRO A 299 -3.18 7.75 -11.34
C PRO A 299 -3.27 7.56 -12.86
N GLY A 300 -4.20 6.72 -13.31
CA GLY A 300 -4.43 6.47 -14.73
C GLY A 300 -4.81 7.73 -15.51
N ALA A 301 -4.64 7.68 -16.84
CA ALA A 301 -4.73 8.83 -17.74
C ALA A 301 -6.06 9.63 -17.67
N ASN A 302 -7.13 9.01 -17.21
CA ASN A 302 -8.45 9.67 -17.09
C ASN A 302 -8.77 10.12 -15.65
N GLY A 303 -7.86 9.96 -14.69
CA GLY A 303 -8.14 10.24 -13.28
C GLY A 303 -9.23 9.32 -12.67
N GLU A 304 -9.70 8.35 -13.45
CA GLU A 304 -10.62 7.30 -13.04
C GLU A 304 -9.78 6.15 -12.51
N GLY A 305 -9.86 5.90 -11.23
CA GLY A 305 -9.20 4.78 -10.56
C GLY A 305 -9.79 4.67 -9.17
N GLU A 306 -9.86 3.46 -8.66
CA GLU A 306 -10.15 3.20 -7.25
C GLU A 306 -9.14 3.95 -6.37
N GLU A 307 -9.43 4.13 -5.08
CA GLU A 307 -8.50 4.81 -4.15
C GLU A 307 -7.09 4.21 -4.18
N GLU A 308 -6.99 2.91 -4.46
CA GLU A 308 -5.73 2.18 -4.62
C GLU A 308 -4.88 2.66 -5.81
N ALA A 309 -5.51 3.23 -6.85
CA ALA A 309 -4.81 3.78 -8.01
C ALA A 309 -4.11 5.12 -7.73
N ARG A 310 -4.37 5.73 -6.58
CA ARG A 310 -3.87 7.05 -6.17
C ARG A 310 -2.92 6.98 -4.99
N ASP A 311 -2.37 5.80 -4.72
CA ASP A 311 -1.54 5.57 -3.54
C ASP A 311 -0.20 6.32 -3.55
N GLY A 312 0.32 6.66 -4.74
CA GLY A 312 1.59 7.39 -4.88
C GLY A 312 2.79 6.63 -4.30
N GLN A 313 2.69 5.31 -4.18
CA GLN A 313 3.73 4.51 -3.57
C GLN A 313 4.94 4.37 -4.49
N THR A 314 6.14 4.53 -3.92
CA THR A 314 7.39 4.22 -4.60
C THR A 314 7.69 2.71 -4.52
N PRO A 315 8.60 2.18 -5.32
CA PRO A 315 9.04 0.78 -5.21
C PRO A 315 9.44 0.37 -3.78
N LEU A 316 10.07 1.30 -3.03
CA LEU A 316 10.48 1.03 -1.66
C LEU A 316 9.29 0.90 -0.69
N HIS A 317 8.22 1.67 -0.87
CA HIS A 317 6.98 1.50 -0.09
C HIS A 317 6.38 0.11 -0.33
N LEU A 318 6.28 -0.30 -1.59
CA LEU A 318 5.72 -1.60 -1.95
C LEU A 318 6.57 -2.76 -1.44
N ALA A 319 7.88 -2.71 -1.66
CA ALA A 319 8.79 -3.74 -1.17
C ALA A 319 8.73 -3.86 0.37
N ALA A 320 8.61 -2.73 1.07
CA ALA A 320 8.43 -2.69 2.52
C ALA A 320 7.07 -3.25 2.97
N SER A 321 6.01 -3.04 2.18
CA SER A 321 4.67 -3.58 2.44
C SER A 321 4.61 -5.10 2.27
N TRP A 322 5.22 -5.61 1.19
CA TRP A 322 5.22 -7.03 0.87
C TRP A 322 6.25 -7.85 1.64
N GLY A 323 7.20 -7.21 2.32
CA GLY A 323 8.22 -7.90 3.11
C GLY A 323 9.38 -8.45 2.29
N LEU A 324 9.70 -7.85 1.15
CA LEU A 324 10.74 -8.29 0.21
C LEU A 324 12.12 -7.78 0.65
N GLU A 325 12.80 -8.55 1.48
CA GLU A 325 14.06 -8.13 2.14
C GLU A 325 15.19 -7.87 1.15
N GLU A 326 15.41 -8.78 0.18
CA GLU A 326 16.46 -8.65 -0.83
C GLU A 326 16.21 -7.44 -1.73
N THR A 327 14.94 -7.23 -2.12
CA THR A 327 14.53 -6.09 -2.93
C THR A 327 14.74 -4.77 -2.20
N VAL A 328 14.37 -4.69 -0.90
CA VAL A 328 14.60 -3.50 -0.08
C VAL A 328 16.09 -3.19 0.02
N GLN A 329 16.93 -4.19 0.30
CA GLN A 329 18.37 -4.00 0.37
C GLN A 329 18.93 -3.49 -0.95
N CYS A 330 18.52 -4.09 -2.07
CA CYS A 330 18.95 -3.68 -3.40
C CYS A 330 18.49 -2.22 -3.71
N LEU A 331 17.25 -1.86 -3.39
CA LEU A 331 16.75 -0.50 -3.55
C LEU A 331 17.58 0.53 -2.76
N LEU A 332 17.93 0.22 -1.52
CA LEU A 332 18.74 1.11 -0.68
C LEU A 332 20.17 1.27 -1.23
N GLU A 333 20.79 0.20 -1.71
CA GLU A 333 22.12 0.22 -2.35
C GLU A 333 22.15 1.09 -3.62
N PHE A 334 21.05 1.13 -4.36
CA PHE A 334 20.92 1.90 -5.59
C PHE A 334 20.26 3.29 -5.41
N GLY A 335 20.19 3.78 -4.19
CA GLY A 335 19.83 5.17 -3.90
C GLY A 335 18.32 5.44 -3.86
N ALA A 336 17.51 4.47 -3.46
CA ALA A 336 16.10 4.72 -3.19
C ALA A 336 15.93 5.72 -2.04
N ASN A 337 15.00 6.67 -2.19
CA ASN A 337 14.72 7.68 -1.17
C ASN A 337 13.96 7.05 0.00
N VAL A 338 14.67 6.86 1.13
CA VAL A 338 14.11 6.28 2.36
C VAL A 338 13.04 7.14 3.02
N ASN A 339 12.97 8.42 2.66
CA ASN A 339 12.05 9.40 3.22
C ASN A 339 10.93 9.82 2.24
N ALA A 340 10.80 9.14 1.11
CA ALA A 340 9.71 9.40 0.18
C ALA A 340 8.36 9.23 0.88
N GLN A 341 7.41 10.10 0.56
CA GLN A 341 6.07 10.05 1.12
C GLN A 341 5.07 9.59 0.04
N ASP A 342 4.21 8.65 0.40
CA ASP A 342 3.09 8.23 -0.44
C ASP A 342 1.92 9.25 -0.36
N ALA A 343 0.81 8.94 -1.01
CA ALA A 343 -0.36 9.81 -1.00
C ALA A 343 -0.97 10.02 0.40
N GLU A 344 -0.74 9.10 1.33
CA GLU A 344 -1.14 9.22 2.73
C GLU A 344 -0.07 9.91 3.60
N GLY A 345 1.01 10.39 3.00
CA GLY A 345 2.13 10.99 3.71
C GLY A 345 3.00 9.98 4.45
N ARG A 346 2.79 8.68 4.26
CA ARG A 346 3.55 7.62 4.90
C ARG A 346 4.90 7.48 4.21
N THR A 347 5.94 7.27 4.97
CA THR A 347 7.26 6.87 4.46
C THR A 347 7.39 5.35 4.44
N PRO A 348 8.37 4.77 3.74
CA PRO A 348 8.56 3.32 3.71
C PRO A 348 8.62 2.66 5.08
N ILE A 349 9.20 3.35 6.09
CA ILE A 349 9.23 2.83 7.46
C ILE A 349 7.85 2.78 8.11
N HIS A 350 6.95 3.73 7.84
CA HIS A 350 5.56 3.65 8.33
C HIS A 350 4.88 2.41 7.77
N VAL A 351 5.06 2.16 6.47
CA VAL A 351 4.49 0.99 5.80
C VAL A 351 5.09 -0.31 6.35
N ALA A 352 6.41 -0.39 6.49
CA ALA A 352 7.07 -1.56 7.07
C ALA A 352 6.59 -1.88 8.50
N ILE A 353 6.34 -0.85 9.32
CA ILE A 353 5.81 -0.99 10.67
C ILE A 353 4.37 -1.51 10.66
N SER A 354 3.50 -0.94 9.84
CA SER A 354 2.11 -1.37 9.72
C SER A 354 1.98 -2.81 9.22
N SER A 355 2.88 -3.23 8.34
CA SER A 355 2.96 -4.61 7.82
C SER A 355 3.79 -5.55 8.72
N GLN A 356 4.39 -5.05 9.80
CA GLN A 356 5.15 -5.80 10.82
C GLN A 356 6.39 -6.55 10.29
N HIS A 357 7.05 -6.06 9.25
CA HIS A 357 8.26 -6.65 8.67
C HIS A 357 9.53 -6.22 9.43
N GLY A 358 9.87 -6.97 10.48
CA GLY A 358 10.93 -6.62 11.43
C GLY A 358 12.31 -6.42 10.82
N VAL A 359 12.72 -7.27 9.88
CA VAL A 359 14.04 -7.17 9.21
C VAL A 359 14.13 -5.89 8.39
N ILE A 360 13.09 -5.58 7.62
CA ILE A 360 13.02 -4.36 6.80
C ILE A 360 13.05 -3.11 7.68
N ILE A 361 12.35 -3.12 8.81
CA ILE A 361 12.38 -2.02 9.77
C ILE A 361 13.80 -1.78 10.27
N GLN A 362 14.55 -2.84 10.58
CA GLN A 362 15.95 -2.73 11.00
C GLN A 362 16.83 -2.16 9.88
N LEU A 363 16.67 -2.62 8.64
CA LEU A 363 17.38 -2.10 7.48
C LEU A 363 17.12 -0.59 7.29
N LEU A 364 15.85 -0.17 7.32
CA LEU A 364 15.46 1.22 7.16
C LEU A 364 15.97 2.10 8.32
N VAL A 365 15.81 1.66 9.58
CA VAL A 365 16.29 2.40 10.76
C VAL A 365 17.81 2.55 10.75
N SER A 366 18.53 1.57 10.19
CA SER A 366 20.00 1.61 10.10
C SER A 366 20.51 2.53 9.00
N HIS A 367 19.66 2.95 8.06
CA HIS A 367 20.06 3.82 6.95
C HIS A 367 20.50 5.21 7.46
N PRO A 368 21.64 5.75 6.98
CA PRO A 368 22.18 7.01 7.50
C PRO A 368 21.22 8.21 7.33
N ASP A 369 20.52 8.28 6.21
CA ASP A 369 19.67 9.42 5.84
C ASP A 369 18.21 9.29 6.29
N ILE A 370 17.88 8.31 7.13
CA ILE A 370 16.50 8.12 7.61
C ILE A 370 16.04 9.29 8.49
N HIS A 371 14.86 9.81 8.24
CA HIS A 371 14.18 10.80 9.06
C HIS A 371 13.02 10.16 9.84
N LEU A 372 13.18 10.04 11.16
CA LEU A 372 12.20 9.38 12.03
C LEU A 372 11.15 10.35 12.62
N ASN A 373 11.16 11.61 12.19
CA ASN A 373 10.22 12.65 12.63
C ASN A 373 9.16 13.02 11.58
N VAL A 374 9.20 12.37 10.41
CA VAL A 374 8.21 12.58 9.35
C VAL A 374 6.84 12.09 9.81
N ARG A 375 5.82 12.88 9.54
CA ARG A 375 4.43 12.56 9.92
C ARG A 375 3.61 12.19 8.70
N ASP A 376 2.76 11.18 8.87
CA ASP A 376 1.73 10.86 7.90
C ASP A 376 0.54 11.84 7.96
N ARG A 377 -0.47 11.65 7.13
CA ARG A 377 -1.69 12.49 7.14
C ARG A 377 -2.48 12.40 8.44
N GLN A 378 -2.32 11.32 9.21
CA GLN A 378 -2.94 11.18 10.53
C GLN A 378 -2.13 11.89 11.61
N GLY A 379 -0.96 12.42 11.28
CA GLY A 379 -0.04 13.08 12.19
C GLY A 379 0.86 12.12 12.97
N LEU A 380 0.87 10.82 12.62
CA LEU A 380 1.70 9.82 13.26
C LEU A 380 3.13 9.87 12.76
N THR A 381 4.09 9.84 13.69
CA THR A 381 5.49 9.60 13.38
C THR A 381 5.75 8.09 13.30
N PRO A 382 6.89 7.62 12.74
CA PRO A 382 7.22 6.19 12.75
C PRO A 382 7.16 5.55 14.13
N PHE A 383 7.60 6.29 15.17
CA PHE A 383 7.49 5.82 16.56
C PHE A 383 6.03 5.67 17.00
N ALA A 384 5.20 6.70 16.77
CA ALA A 384 3.78 6.66 17.12
C ALA A 384 3.04 5.55 16.33
N CYS A 385 3.42 5.34 15.07
CA CYS A 385 2.95 4.23 14.23
C CYS A 385 3.31 2.87 14.86
N ALA A 386 4.58 2.66 15.28
CA ALA A 386 5.03 1.43 15.93
C ALA A 386 4.23 1.13 17.20
N MET A 387 3.96 2.15 18.00
CA MET A 387 3.15 2.03 19.20
C MET A 387 1.68 1.72 18.91
N THR A 388 1.11 2.34 17.89
CA THR A 388 -0.29 2.11 17.46
C THR A 388 -0.50 0.66 17.00
N PHE A 389 0.46 0.12 16.26
CA PHE A 389 0.44 -1.28 15.81
C PHE A 389 1.01 -2.27 16.84
N LYS A 390 1.31 -1.82 18.06
CA LYS A 390 1.87 -2.62 19.16
C LYS A 390 3.16 -3.35 18.80
N ASN A 391 3.97 -2.74 17.92
CA ASN A 391 5.25 -3.27 17.49
C ASN A 391 6.39 -2.71 18.39
N ASN A 392 6.49 -3.24 19.61
CA ASN A 392 7.46 -2.80 20.61
C ASN A 392 8.92 -2.94 20.13
N LYS A 393 9.23 -3.97 19.34
CA LYS A 393 10.60 -4.17 18.79
C LYS A 393 11.00 -3.03 17.85
N SER A 394 10.07 -2.60 17.01
CA SER A 394 10.29 -1.47 16.11
C SER A 394 10.41 -0.15 16.87
N ALA A 395 9.57 0.05 17.89
CA ALA A 395 9.66 1.22 18.77
C ALA A 395 11.02 1.29 19.48
N GLU A 396 11.53 0.16 20.00
CA GLU A 396 12.88 0.09 20.59
C GLU A 396 13.98 0.40 19.59
N ALA A 397 13.89 -0.14 18.37
CA ALA A 397 14.87 0.13 17.31
C ALA A 397 14.91 1.63 16.96
N ILE A 398 13.74 2.28 16.87
CA ILE A 398 13.63 3.72 16.63
C ILE A 398 14.24 4.51 17.80
N LEU A 399 13.95 4.15 19.06
CA LEU A 399 14.49 4.84 20.24
C LEU A 399 16.01 4.69 20.38
N LYS A 400 16.57 3.55 19.97
CA LYS A 400 18.03 3.36 19.92
C LYS A 400 18.71 4.33 18.94
N ARG A 401 18.04 4.66 17.84
CA ARG A 401 18.55 5.60 16.84
C ARG A 401 18.28 7.06 17.23
N GLU A 402 17.07 7.34 17.70
CA GLU A 402 16.61 8.67 18.09
C GLU A 402 15.90 8.59 19.44
N SER A 403 16.63 8.86 20.52
CA SER A 403 16.12 8.77 21.89
C SER A 403 14.97 9.74 22.18
N GLY A 404 14.85 10.83 21.42
CA GLY A 404 13.77 11.82 21.54
C GLY A 404 12.48 11.44 20.82
N ALA A 405 12.42 10.30 20.14
CA ALA A 405 11.24 9.92 19.35
C ALA A 405 9.97 9.76 20.21
N ALA A 406 10.10 9.32 21.47
CA ALA A 406 8.97 9.20 22.40
C ALA A 406 8.35 10.54 22.81
N GLU A 407 9.12 11.64 22.69
CA GLU A 407 8.68 13.00 23.07
C GLU A 407 8.09 13.79 21.88
N GLN A 408 8.06 13.21 20.70
CA GLN A 408 7.42 13.83 19.55
C GLN A 408 5.92 13.99 19.80
N VAL A 409 5.39 15.19 19.48
CA VAL A 409 4.00 15.52 19.77
C VAL A 409 3.14 15.49 18.51
N ASP A 410 1.88 15.15 18.66
CA ASP A 410 0.88 15.20 17.59
C ASP A 410 0.41 16.64 17.31
N ASN A 411 -0.54 16.80 16.38
CA ASN A 411 -1.11 18.12 16.04
C ASN A 411 -1.89 18.77 17.21
N LYS A 412 -2.19 17.99 18.26
CA LYS A 412 -2.83 18.46 19.49
C LYS A 412 -1.82 18.73 20.61
N GLY A 413 -0.53 18.64 20.32
CA GLY A 413 0.53 18.86 21.31
C GLY A 413 0.70 17.72 22.30
N ARG A 414 0.20 16.48 22.00
CA ARG A 414 0.29 15.31 22.84
C ARG A 414 1.38 14.38 22.33
N ASN A 415 2.28 13.91 23.17
CA ASN A 415 3.15 12.78 22.83
C ASN A 415 2.40 11.44 22.93
N PHE A 416 3.04 10.35 22.53
CA PHE A 416 2.34 9.07 22.50
C PHE A 416 1.93 8.58 23.90
N LEU A 417 2.70 8.89 24.95
CA LEU A 417 2.32 8.57 26.33
C LEU A 417 0.98 9.21 26.72
N HIS A 418 0.76 10.47 26.36
CA HIS A 418 -0.52 11.15 26.58
C HIS A 418 -1.67 10.42 25.87
N VAL A 419 -1.45 10.02 24.62
CA VAL A 419 -2.46 9.28 23.82
C VAL A 419 -2.75 7.91 24.43
N ALA A 420 -1.71 7.15 24.79
CA ALA A 420 -1.85 5.84 25.40
C ALA A 420 -2.62 5.89 26.72
N VAL A 421 -2.31 6.89 27.57
CA VAL A 421 -3.02 7.11 28.83
C VAL A 421 -4.49 7.48 28.62
N GLN A 422 -4.79 8.40 27.68
CA GLN A 422 -6.18 8.78 27.36
C GLN A 422 -7.02 7.60 26.86
N ASN A 423 -6.40 6.70 26.10
CA ASN A 423 -7.07 5.51 25.58
C ASN A 423 -7.10 4.35 26.60
N SER A 424 -6.52 4.54 27.78
CA SER A 424 -6.36 3.49 28.81
C SER A 424 -5.61 2.26 28.30
N ASP A 425 -4.66 2.43 27.35
CA ASP A 425 -3.81 1.38 26.80
C ASP A 425 -2.66 1.07 27.76
N ILE A 426 -2.93 0.17 28.72
CA ILE A 426 -2.00 -0.20 29.77
C ILE A 426 -0.70 -0.76 29.20
N GLU A 427 -0.77 -1.58 28.15
CA GLU A 427 0.39 -2.23 27.54
C GLU A 427 1.38 -1.21 26.97
N SER A 428 0.87 -0.25 26.19
CA SER A 428 1.68 0.84 25.65
C SER A 428 2.26 1.74 26.74
N VAL A 429 1.50 2.01 27.79
CA VAL A 429 1.97 2.81 28.94
C VAL A 429 3.11 2.09 29.67
N LEU A 430 2.98 0.79 29.95
CA LEU A 430 4.04 -0.01 30.59
C LEU A 430 5.30 -0.09 29.73
N PHE A 431 5.14 -0.27 28.43
CA PHE A 431 6.27 -0.26 27.49
C PHE A 431 6.99 1.11 27.54
N LEU A 432 6.27 2.23 27.44
CA LEU A 432 6.86 3.57 27.47
C LEU A 432 7.59 3.86 28.79
N ILE A 433 7.04 3.40 29.92
CA ILE A 433 7.71 3.47 31.21
C ILE A 433 9.01 2.63 31.20
N SER A 434 8.99 1.43 30.63
CA SER A 434 10.16 0.55 30.55
C SER A 434 11.31 1.12 29.73
N VAL A 435 11.01 1.92 28.72
CA VAL A 435 11.99 2.63 27.88
C VAL A 435 12.32 4.03 28.38
N HIS A 436 11.93 4.34 29.64
CA HIS A 436 12.20 5.61 30.32
C HIS A 436 11.68 6.87 29.62
N ALA A 437 10.53 6.77 28.95
CA ALA A 437 9.83 7.95 28.43
C ALA A 437 9.51 8.93 29.55
N ASN A 438 9.52 10.23 29.28
CA ASN A 438 9.29 11.25 30.29
C ASN A 438 7.82 11.23 30.78
N VAL A 439 7.60 10.65 31.96
CA VAL A 439 6.29 10.55 32.62
C VAL A 439 5.75 11.90 33.12
N ASN A 440 6.57 12.95 33.10
CA ASN A 440 6.22 14.31 33.52
C ASN A 440 6.06 15.30 32.35
N SER A 441 6.07 14.80 31.10
CA SER A 441 5.84 15.64 29.92
C SER A 441 4.46 16.29 29.99
N ARG A 442 4.37 17.56 29.54
CA ARG A 442 3.09 18.30 29.54
C ARG A 442 2.55 18.35 28.11
N VAL A 443 1.24 18.16 27.97
CA VAL A 443 0.57 18.46 26.69
C VAL A 443 0.87 19.90 26.28
N GLN A 444 1.28 20.10 25.03
CA GLN A 444 1.64 21.42 24.50
C GLN A 444 0.40 22.19 24.02
N ASP A 445 -0.67 22.14 24.81
CA ASP A 445 -1.88 22.90 24.58
C ASP A 445 -2.15 23.86 25.76
N ALA A 446 -3.30 24.52 25.71
CA ALA A 446 -3.72 25.43 26.79
C ALA A 446 -3.97 24.72 28.13
N SER A 447 -4.19 23.41 28.16
CA SER A 447 -4.54 22.65 29.37
C SER A 447 -3.34 22.35 30.25
N LYS A 448 -2.14 22.17 29.66
CA LYS A 448 -0.88 21.80 30.33
C LYS A 448 -0.99 20.54 31.20
N LEU A 449 -1.81 19.58 30.78
CA LEU A 449 -2.03 18.34 31.51
C LEU A 449 -0.78 17.46 31.45
N THR A 450 -0.47 16.76 32.53
CA THR A 450 0.55 15.70 32.56
C THR A 450 -0.11 14.34 32.33
N PRO A 451 0.66 13.27 32.01
CA PRO A 451 0.12 11.92 31.93
C PRO A 451 -0.67 11.50 33.19
N LEU A 452 -0.23 11.91 34.39
CA LEU A 452 -0.94 11.63 35.64
C LEU A 452 -2.34 12.27 35.67
N HIS A 453 -2.46 13.53 35.25
CA HIS A 453 -3.76 14.20 35.16
C HIS A 453 -4.69 13.48 34.18
N LEU A 454 -4.18 13.07 33.03
CA LEU A 454 -4.93 12.32 32.03
C LEU A 454 -5.36 10.94 32.52
N ALA A 455 -4.50 10.24 33.26
CA ALA A 455 -4.80 8.93 33.87
C ALA A 455 -5.94 9.02 34.88
N VAL A 456 -5.94 10.08 35.70
CA VAL A 456 -7.05 10.37 36.63
C VAL A 456 -8.34 10.69 35.88
N GLN A 457 -8.28 11.51 34.84
CA GLN A 457 -9.46 11.81 33.99
C GLN A 457 -10.02 10.56 33.31
N ALA A 458 -9.15 9.63 32.91
CA ALA A 458 -9.55 8.35 32.34
C ALA A 458 -10.08 7.34 33.39
N GLY A 459 -9.87 7.63 34.68
CA GLY A 459 -10.31 6.77 35.76
C GLY A 459 -9.53 5.46 35.90
N SER A 460 -8.34 5.36 35.33
CA SER A 460 -7.52 4.14 35.32
C SER A 460 -6.58 4.09 36.52
N GLU A 461 -6.97 3.40 37.59
CA GLU A 461 -6.14 3.22 38.79
C GLU A 461 -4.81 2.55 38.47
N ILE A 462 -4.81 1.54 37.59
CA ILE A 462 -3.60 0.80 37.22
C ILE A 462 -2.56 1.73 36.58
N ILE A 463 -2.99 2.60 35.66
CA ILE A 463 -2.09 3.56 35.01
C ILE A 463 -1.60 4.59 36.02
N VAL A 464 -2.48 5.10 36.90
CA VAL A 464 -2.09 6.04 37.98
C VAL A 464 -0.99 5.45 38.86
N ARG A 465 -1.14 4.22 39.34
CA ARG A 465 -0.14 3.52 40.17
C ARG A 465 1.18 3.36 39.43
N ASN A 466 1.15 2.92 38.19
CA ASN A 466 2.37 2.72 37.38
C ASN A 466 3.10 4.03 37.09
N LEU A 467 2.37 5.11 36.77
CA LEU A 467 2.97 6.42 36.56
C LEU A 467 3.64 6.97 37.83
N LEU A 468 3.00 6.81 38.99
CA LEU A 468 3.56 7.22 40.28
C LEU A 468 4.82 6.40 40.64
N LEU A 469 4.79 5.09 40.43
CA LEU A 469 5.97 4.21 40.59
C LEU A 469 7.12 4.60 39.64
N ALA A 470 6.81 5.09 38.46
CA ALA A 470 7.78 5.57 37.47
C ALA A 470 8.29 6.99 37.78
N GLY A 471 7.88 7.62 38.88
CA GLY A 471 8.36 8.95 39.30
C GLY A 471 7.53 10.11 38.73
N ALA A 472 6.24 9.90 38.45
CA ALA A 472 5.36 11.00 38.12
C ALA A 472 5.21 11.96 39.28
N LYS A 473 5.35 13.25 39.03
CA LYS A 473 5.22 14.32 40.05
C LYS A 473 3.76 14.50 40.40
N VAL A 474 3.39 14.10 41.62
CA VAL A 474 2.01 14.06 42.08
C VAL A 474 1.38 15.46 42.27
N ASN A 475 2.23 16.49 42.54
CA ASN A 475 1.79 17.86 42.84
C ASN A 475 1.88 18.82 41.65
N GLU A 476 2.03 18.33 40.42
CA GLU A 476 1.96 19.16 39.22
C GLU A 476 0.56 19.78 39.06
N LEU A 477 0.55 21.01 38.56
CA LEU A 477 -0.68 21.79 38.44
C LEU A 477 -1.12 21.91 36.98
N THR A 478 -2.43 21.79 36.75
CA THR A 478 -3.06 22.13 35.49
C THR A 478 -3.11 23.64 35.27
N LYS A 479 -3.61 24.08 34.11
CA LYS A 479 -3.88 25.51 33.82
C LYS A 479 -4.73 26.17 34.90
N HIS A 480 -5.72 25.46 35.46
CA HIS A 480 -6.63 25.93 36.50
C HIS A 480 -6.10 25.74 37.92
N ARG A 481 -4.78 25.54 38.08
CA ARG A 481 -4.10 25.26 39.34
C ARG A 481 -4.64 24.02 40.08
N GLN A 482 -5.18 23.07 39.36
CA GLN A 482 -5.70 21.82 39.91
C GLN A 482 -4.58 20.77 39.96
N THR A 483 -4.48 20.05 41.10
CA THR A 483 -3.66 18.83 41.20
C THR A 483 -4.47 17.63 40.71
N ALA A 484 -3.80 16.49 40.57
CA ALA A 484 -4.44 15.22 40.25
C ALA A 484 -5.58 14.89 41.28
N LEU A 485 -5.41 15.25 42.58
CA LEU A 485 -6.44 15.05 43.61
C LEU A 485 -7.69 15.87 43.35
N HIS A 486 -7.57 17.11 42.90
CA HIS A 486 -8.74 17.95 42.53
C HIS A 486 -9.54 17.28 41.39
N LEU A 487 -8.87 16.72 40.40
CA LEU A 487 -9.52 16.03 39.29
C LEU A 487 -10.21 14.72 39.77
N ALA A 488 -9.53 13.94 40.60
CA ALA A 488 -10.11 12.74 41.18
C ALA A 488 -11.34 13.04 42.05
N ALA A 489 -11.27 14.14 42.80
CA ALA A 489 -12.37 14.58 43.69
C ALA A 489 -13.64 14.97 42.92
N GLN A 490 -13.52 15.52 41.72
CA GLN A 490 -14.66 15.87 40.85
C GLN A 490 -15.35 14.64 40.24
N GLN A 491 -14.63 13.54 40.07
CA GLN A 491 -15.14 12.26 39.57
C GLN A 491 -15.37 11.30 40.76
N ASP A 492 -16.13 10.25 40.59
CA ASP A 492 -16.37 9.27 41.70
C ASP A 492 -15.24 8.21 41.69
N LEU A 493 -14.03 8.61 42.11
CA LEU A 493 -12.82 7.80 42.06
C LEU A 493 -12.13 7.68 43.43
N PRO A 494 -12.79 7.05 44.45
CA PRO A 494 -12.26 6.98 45.80
C PRO A 494 -10.91 6.25 45.89
N THR A 495 -10.73 5.15 45.15
CA THR A 495 -9.49 4.39 45.14
C THR A 495 -8.31 5.21 44.61
N ILE A 496 -8.55 6.02 43.58
CA ILE A 496 -7.49 6.91 43.01
C ILE A 496 -7.20 8.04 44.03
N CYS A 497 -8.19 8.57 44.73
CA CYS A 497 -7.95 9.53 45.80
C CYS A 497 -7.04 8.94 46.89
N SER A 498 -7.31 7.73 47.37
CA SER A 498 -6.45 7.04 48.34
C SER A 498 -5.03 6.83 47.78
N VAL A 499 -4.88 6.35 46.55
CA VAL A 499 -3.56 6.17 45.91
C VAL A 499 -2.79 7.48 45.85
N LEU A 500 -3.42 8.59 45.50
CA LEU A 500 -2.74 9.90 45.40
C LEU A 500 -2.32 10.38 46.81
N LEU A 501 -3.15 10.17 47.84
CA LEU A 501 -2.83 10.51 49.23
C LEU A 501 -1.65 9.67 49.77
N GLU A 502 -1.64 8.35 49.50
CA GLU A 502 -0.53 7.46 49.81
C GLU A 502 0.81 7.92 49.19
N ASN A 503 0.77 8.55 48.01
CA ASN A 503 1.95 9.04 47.29
C ASN A 503 2.26 10.52 47.57
N GLY A 504 1.72 11.11 48.61
CA GLY A 504 2.12 12.42 49.11
C GLY A 504 1.58 13.60 48.30
N VAL A 505 0.38 13.50 47.74
CA VAL A 505 -0.30 14.65 47.15
C VAL A 505 -0.56 15.74 48.18
N ASP A 506 -0.34 16.99 47.81
CA ASP A 506 -0.69 18.14 48.67
C ASP A 506 -2.23 18.31 48.72
N PHE A 507 -2.85 17.78 49.76
CA PHE A 507 -4.28 17.88 49.97
C PHE A 507 -4.72 19.30 50.43
N ALA A 508 -3.79 20.16 50.84
CA ALA A 508 -4.07 21.57 51.17
C ALA A 508 -4.00 22.48 49.92
N ALA A 509 -3.54 21.97 48.76
CA ALA A 509 -3.52 22.72 47.53
C ALA A 509 -4.89 23.25 47.13
N VAL A 510 -4.95 24.44 46.58
CA VAL A 510 -6.18 25.09 46.11
C VAL A 510 -6.13 25.42 44.60
N ASP A 511 -7.30 25.33 43.98
CA ASP A 511 -7.48 25.71 42.58
C ASP A 511 -7.50 27.24 42.37
N GLU A 512 -7.74 27.72 41.19
CA GLU A 512 -7.85 29.15 40.86
C GLU A 512 -8.99 29.88 41.58
N ASN A 513 -10.00 29.16 42.07
CA ASN A 513 -11.13 29.67 42.86
C ASN A 513 -10.89 29.54 44.38
N GLY A 514 -9.73 29.04 44.79
CA GLY A 514 -9.40 28.79 46.17
C GLY A 514 -10.08 27.53 46.73
N ASN A 515 -10.63 26.66 45.89
CA ASN A 515 -11.24 25.41 46.35
C ASN A 515 -10.15 24.34 46.57
N ASN A 516 -10.17 23.65 47.68
CA ASN A 516 -9.42 22.41 47.87
C ASN A 516 -10.22 21.20 47.29
N ALA A 517 -9.61 20.02 47.30
CA ALA A 517 -10.24 18.81 46.76
C ALA A 517 -11.61 18.49 47.41
N LEU A 518 -11.76 18.80 48.70
CA LEU A 518 -13.01 18.56 49.41
C LEU A 518 -14.15 19.48 48.93
N HIS A 519 -13.87 20.76 48.66
CA HIS A 519 -14.84 21.68 48.03
C HIS A 519 -15.39 21.10 46.72
N LEU A 520 -14.49 20.58 45.86
CA LEU A 520 -14.86 20.04 44.56
C LEU A 520 -15.64 18.70 44.70
N ALA A 521 -15.23 17.83 45.60
CA ALA A 521 -15.96 16.59 45.89
C ALA A 521 -17.39 16.85 46.33
N VAL A 522 -17.57 17.85 47.22
CA VAL A 522 -18.87 18.28 47.69
C VAL A 522 -19.70 18.95 46.60
N MET A 523 -19.09 19.84 45.81
CA MET A 523 -19.75 20.52 44.68
C MET A 523 -20.35 19.51 43.69
N HIS A 524 -19.62 18.42 43.41
CA HIS A 524 -20.05 17.37 42.50
C HIS A 524 -20.84 16.25 43.18
N GLY A 525 -21.04 16.28 44.47
CA GLY A 525 -21.83 15.32 45.23
C GLY A 525 -21.18 13.92 45.33
N ARG A 526 -19.86 13.84 45.41
CA ARG A 526 -19.08 12.58 45.38
C ARG A 526 -18.89 12.00 46.79
N LEU A 527 -19.91 11.31 47.30
CA LEU A 527 -19.96 10.82 48.68
C LEU A 527 -18.76 9.96 49.08
N ASN A 528 -18.35 9.04 48.18
CA ASN A 528 -17.22 8.14 48.47
C ASN A 528 -15.88 8.91 48.53
N ASN A 529 -15.65 9.85 47.64
CA ASN A 529 -14.46 10.70 47.69
C ASN A 529 -14.44 11.59 48.95
N ILE A 530 -15.59 12.13 49.33
CA ILE A 530 -15.72 12.92 50.57
C ILE A 530 -15.33 12.08 51.76
N ARG A 531 -15.81 10.83 51.86
CA ARG A 531 -15.44 9.89 52.93
C ARG A 531 -13.92 9.70 52.98
N VAL A 532 -13.28 9.38 51.86
CA VAL A 532 -11.82 9.21 51.78
C VAL A 532 -11.08 10.46 52.23
N LEU A 533 -11.47 11.64 51.73
CA LEU A 533 -10.83 12.91 52.09
C LEU A 533 -10.98 13.28 53.56
N LEU A 534 -12.10 12.93 54.21
CA LEU A 534 -12.31 13.21 55.60
C LEU A 534 -11.67 12.16 56.54
N THR A 535 -11.44 10.91 56.07
CA THR A 535 -10.94 9.82 56.93
C THR A 535 -9.46 9.53 56.74
N GLU A 536 -8.93 9.66 55.50
CA GLU A 536 -7.54 9.27 55.18
C GLU A 536 -6.54 10.42 55.20
N CYS A 537 -7.00 11.68 55.24
CA CYS A 537 -6.11 12.81 55.38
C CYS A 537 -6.63 13.88 56.32
N THR A 538 -5.77 14.83 56.70
CA THR A 538 -6.11 15.96 57.56
C THR A 538 -6.54 17.17 56.75
N VAL A 539 -7.36 16.98 55.72
CA VAL A 539 -7.88 18.09 54.94
C VAL A 539 -8.66 19.06 55.80
N ASP A 540 -8.40 20.36 55.65
CA ASP A 540 -9.15 21.36 56.38
C ASP A 540 -10.57 21.48 55.81
N ALA A 541 -11.51 20.87 56.51
CA ALA A 541 -12.92 20.87 56.13
C ALA A 541 -13.61 22.22 56.43
N GLU A 542 -12.97 23.09 57.21
CA GLU A 542 -13.41 24.45 57.44
C GLU A 542 -12.75 25.51 56.55
N ALA A 543 -11.82 25.10 55.68
CA ALA A 543 -11.13 25.99 54.75
C ALA A 543 -12.12 26.82 53.93
N PHE A 544 -11.82 28.07 53.69
CA PHE A 544 -12.62 28.95 52.87
C PHE A 544 -11.99 29.11 51.47
N ASN A 545 -12.82 29.04 50.44
CA ASN A 545 -12.42 29.42 49.09
C ASN A 545 -12.38 30.96 48.91
N LEU A 546 -12.08 31.47 47.73
CA LEU A 546 -12.01 32.89 47.42
C LEU A 546 -13.37 33.62 47.59
N ARG A 547 -14.48 32.89 47.68
CA ARG A 547 -15.81 33.44 47.97
C ARG A 547 -16.16 33.34 49.47
N GLY A 548 -15.18 33.01 50.32
CA GLY A 548 -15.42 32.77 51.73
C GLY A 548 -16.35 31.61 52.03
N GLN A 549 -16.46 30.62 51.13
CA GLN A 549 -17.32 29.45 51.29
C GLN A 549 -16.51 28.25 51.74
N SER A 550 -16.96 27.60 52.81
CA SER A 550 -16.45 26.30 53.21
C SER A 550 -17.11 25.18 52.37
N PRO A 551 -16.59 23.92 52.40
CA PRO A 551 -17.23 22.80 51.72
C PRO A 551 -18.72 22.65 52.00
N LEU A 552 -19.19 22.87 53.30
CA LEU A 552 -20.59 22.81 53.59
C LEU A 552 -21.40 23.98 53.03
N HIS A 553 -20.82 25.18 52.87
CA HIS A 553 -21.49 26.27 52.14
C HIS A 553 -21.70 25.90 50.67
N ILE A 554 -20.71 25.24 50.05
CA ILE A 554 -20.81 24.68 48.68
C ILE A 554 -21.93 23.64 48.63
N LEU A 555 -22.03 22.75 49.64
CA LEU A 555 -23.13 21.79 49.74
C LEU A 555 -24.49 22.49 49.79
N GLY A 556 -24.63 23.55 50.59
CA GLY A 556 -25.87 24.35 50.68
C GLY A 556 -26.24 24.97 49.35
N GLN A 557 -25.25 25.47 48.59
CA GLN A 557 -25.45 26.19 47.33
C GLN A 557 -25.67 25.25 46.14
N TYR A 558 -24.94 24.13 46.04
CA TYR A 558 -24.89 23.22 44.87
C TYR A 558 -25.41 21.81 45.15
N GLY A 559 -25.77 21.51 46.39
CA GLY A 559 -26.17 20.17 46.82
C GLY A 559 -27.38 19.63 46.07
N LYS A 560 -27.29 18.41 45.60
CA LYS A 560 -28.29 17.65 44.86
C LYS A 560 -29.05 16.69 45.81
N GLU A 561 -29.65 15.64 45.26
CA GLU A 561 -30.48 14.67 46.00
C GLU A 561 -29.73 14.00 47.18
N ASN A 562 -28.41 13.77 47.04
CA ASN A 562 -27.57 13.14 48.07
C ASN A 562 -26.98 14.15 49.11
N ALA A 563 -27.37 15.42 49.06
CA ALA A 563 -26.80 16.47 49.91
C ALA A 563 -27.00 16.18 51.41
N ALA A 564 -28.12 15.63 51.80
CA ALA A 564 -28.37 15.25 53.21
C ALA A 564 -27.42 14.13 53.68
N ALA A 565 -27.17 13.12 52.82
CA ALA A 565 -26.24 12.04 53.14
C ALA A 565 -24.77 12.55 53.24
N ILE A 566 -24.39 13.51 52.39
CA ILE A 566 -23.07 14.17 52.48
C ILE A 566 -22.96 14.96 53.79
N PHE A 567 -24.01 15.67 54.17
CA PHE A 567 -24.05 16.44 55.42
C PHE A 567 -23.93 15.52 56.63
N ASP A 568 -24.68 14.42 56.66
CA ASP A 568 -24.61 13.42 57.73
C ASP A 568 -23.21 12.82 57.85
N LEU A 569 -22.54 12.53 56.72
CA LEU A 569 -21.16 12.06 56.68
C LEU A 569 -20.17 13.09 57.28
N PHE A 570 -20.35 14.39 56.97
CA PHE A 570 -19.51 15.45 57.58
C PHE A 570 -19.64 15.45 59.11
N LEU A 571 -20.83 15.35 59.63
CA LEU A 571 -21.06 15.32 61.10
C LEU A 571 -20.59 14.00 61.75
N GLU A 572 -20.69 12.90 61.03
CA GLU A 572 -20.13 11.62 61.47
C GLU A 572 -18.60 11.71 61.62
N CYS A 573 -17.92 12.29 60.64
CA CYS A 573 -16.46 12.44 60.66
C CYS A 573 -15.97 13.61 61.51
N MET A 574 -16.78 14.67 61.66
CA MET A 574 -16.45 15.89 62.38
C MET A 574 -17.59 16.32 63.31
N PRO A 575 -17.77 15.64 64.47
CA PRO A 575 -18.78 16.00 65.44
C PRO A 575 -18.46 17.39 66.01
N GLY A 576 -19.21 18.40 65.81
CA GLY A 576 -18.93 19.77 66.28
C GLY A 576 -18.56 20.76 65.21
N TYR A 577 -18.76 20.41 63.93
CA TYR A 577 -18.56 21.34 62.82
C TYR A 577 -19.38 22.63 63.02
N PRO A 578 -18.82 23.84 62.83
CA PRO A 578 -19.50 25.12 63.09
C PRO A 578 -20.54 25.42 61.98
N LEU A 579 -21.80 25.00 62.18
CA LEU A 579 -22.89 25.12 61.22
C LEU A 579 -23.36 26.57 60.97
N ASP A 580 -23.15 27.46 61.94
CA ASP A 580 -23.61 28.86 61.88
C ASP A 580 -22.53 29.83 61.36
N LYS A 581 -21.36 29.32 60.98
CA LYS A 581 -20.26 30.14 60.41
C LYS A 581 -20.72 30.75 59.10
N PRO A 582 -20.63 32.06 58.88
CA PRO A 582 -21.10 32.70 57.67
C PRO A 582 -20.04 32.62 56.56
N ASP A 583 -20.48 32.63 55.28
CA ASP A 583 -19.63 32.87 54.12
C ASP A 583 -19.31 34.37 53.93
N ALA A 584 -18.63 34.76 52.85
CA ALA A 584 -18.32 36.17 52.59
C ALA A 584 -19.57 37.07 52.45
N ASP A 585 -20.70 36.52 52.04
CA ASP A 585 -21.97 37.23 51.92
C ASP A 585 -22.77 37.21 53.26
N GLY A 586 -22.20 36.67 54.31
CA GLY A 586 -22.86 36.51 55.59
C GLY A 586 -23.88 35.36 55.62
N SER A 587 -23.96 34.55 54.59
CA SER A 587 -24.94 33.48 54.51
C SER A 587 -24.45 32.18 55.21
N THR A 588 -25.31 31.56 56.00
CA THR A 588 -25.01 30.25 56.58
C THR A 588 -25.37 29.11 55.64
N VAL A 589 -24.83 27.93 55.90
CA VAL A 589 -25.16 26.70 55.18
C VAL A 589 -26.68 26.46 55.09
N LEU A 590 -27.39 26.70 56.20
CA LEU A 590 -28.85 26.55 56.25
C LEU A 590 -29.55 27.55 55.31
N LEU A 591 -29.13 28.83 55.32
CA LEU A 591 -29.73 29.84 54.47
C LEU A 591 -29.52 29.52 53.00
N LEU A 592 -28.31 29.10 52.61
CA LEU A 592 -28.01 28.69 51.23
C LEU A 592 -28.83 27.48 50.77
N ALA A 593 -28.95 26.44 51.62
CA ALA A 593 -29.76 25.26 51.35
C ALA A 593 -31.25 25.62 51.20
N TYR A 594 -31.74 26.54 52.06
CA TYR A 594 -33.12 27.03 52.02
C TYR A 594 -33.41 27.83 50.74
N MET A 595 -32.49 28.72 50.35
CA MET A 595 -32.59 29.51 49.12
C MET A 595 -32.64 28.62 47.88
N LYS A 596 -31.98 27.47 47.88
CA LYS A 596 -32.00 26.47 46.81
C LYS A 596 -33.21 25.51 46.89
N GLY A 597 -33.98 25.57 47.99
CA GLY A 597 -35.15 24.71 48.16
C GLY A 597 -34.84 23.25 48.49
N ASN A 598 -33.62 22.92 48.96
CA ASN A 598 -33.25 21.56 49.33
C ASN A 598 -33.82 21.17 50.69
N ALA A 599 -35.06 20.68 50.69
CA ALA A 599 -35.82 20.36 51.90
C ALA A 599 -35.18 19.27 52.76
N ASN A 600 -34.53 18.27 52.16
CA ASN A 600 -33.90 17.19 52.90
C ASN A 600 -32.63 17.67 53.61
N LEU A 601 -31.82 18.46 52.94
CA LEU A 601 -30.62 19.07 53.51
C LEU A 601 -31.00 20.06 54.64
N CYS A 602 -31.97 20.94 54.41
CA CYS A 602 -32.47 21.86 55.47
C CYS A 602 -32.91 21.12 56.72
N ARG A 603 -33.67 20.02 56.59
CA ARG A 603 -34.10 19.19 57.70
C ARG A 603 -32.92 18.55 58.45
N ALA A 604 -31.92 18.05 57.73
CA ALA A 604 -30.72 17.49 58.34
C ALA A 604 -29.96 18.57 59.17
N ILE A 605 -29.73 19.75 58.56
CA ILE A 605 -29.02 20.86 59.17
C ILE A 605 -29.74 21.35 60.43
N VAL A 606 -31.07 21.49 60.37
CA VAL A 606 -31.88 21.94 61.57
C VAL A 606 -31.89 20.89 62.71
N ARG A 607 -31.95 19.59 62.36
CA ARG A 607 -31.83 18.51 63.36
C ARG A 607 -30.52 18.54 64.13
N SER A 608 -29.45 19.00 63.46
CA SER A 608 -28.10 19.10 64.03
C SER A 608 -27.87 20.39 64.83
N GLY A 609 -28.91 21.20 65.03
CA GLY A 609 -28.89 22.35 65.93
C GLY A 609 -28.45 23.67 65.34
N ALA A 610 -28.49 23.84 64.01
CA ALA A 610 -28.17 25.10 63.35
C ALA A 610 -29.22 26.20 63.70
N ARG A 611 -28.76 27.44 63.77
CA ARG A 611 -29.57 28.62 64.03
C ARG A 611 -30.41 29.02 62.83
N LEU A 612 -31.75 29.20 63.06
CA LEU A 612 -32.66 29.51 61.95
C LEU A 612 -32.69 30.98 61.59
N GLY A 613 -32.42 31.87 62.49
CA GLY A 613 -32.60 33.32 62.26
C GLY A 613 -31.38 34.12 61.90
N VAL A 614 -30.29 33.49 61.45
CA VAL A 614 -29.08 34.21 61.08
C VAL A 614 -29.33 35.01 59.82
N ASN A 615 -29.05 36.30 59.85
CA ASN A 615 -29.16 37.19 58.69
C ASN A 615 -27.81 37.21 57.88
N ASN A 616 -27.92 37.22 56.59
CA ASN A 616 -26.76 37.55 55.74
C ASN A 616 -26.49 39.07 55.71
N ASN A 617 -25.45 39.50 54.98
CA ASN A 617 -25.07 40.92 54.87
C ASN A 617 -26.16 41.81 54.24
N GLN A 618 -27.12 41.20 53.53
CA GLN A 618 -28.27 41.88 52.94
C GLN A 618 -29.50 41.88 53.85
N GLY A 619 -29.38 41.35 55.07
CA GLY A 619 -30.49 41.22 56.02
C GLY A 619 -31.47 40.10 55.68
N VAL A 620 -31.07 39.18 54.78
CA VAL A 620 -31.92 38.02 54.37
C VAL A 620 -31.69 36.87 55.32
N ASN A 621 -32.78 36.23 55.76
CA ASN A 621 -32.82 34.98 56.55
C ASN A 621 -33.93 34.06 56.03
N ILE A 622 -34.06 32.88 56.59
CA ILE A 622 -35.08 31.88 56.16
C ILE A 622 -36.51 32.37 56.34
N PHE A 623 -36.78 33.31 57.22
CA PHE A 623 -38.14 33.80 57.52
C PHE A 623 -38.58 34.92 56.55
N ASN A 624 -37.68 35.73 56.08
CA ASN A 624 -37.95 36.84 55.14
C ASN A 624 -37.62 36.54 53.66
N TYR A 625 -36.92 35.45 53.37
CA TYR A 625 -36.66 35.04 52.00
C TYR A 625 -37.90 34.40 51.33
N GLN A 626 -38.32 34.96 50.23
CA GLN A 626 -39.50 34.45 49.49
C GLN A 626 -39.15 33.22 48.66
N VAL A 627 -39.47 32.05 49.19
CA VAL A 627 -39.44 30.78 48.42
C VAL A 627 -40.80 30.54 47.77
N ALA A 628 -40.84 29.95 46.62
CA ALA A 628 -42.06 29.65 45.83
C ALA A 628 -43.12 28.86 46.60
N THR A 629 -42.74 28.10 47.65
CA THR A 629 -43.67 27.39 48.54
C THR A 629 -43.28 27.60 50.00
N LYS A 630 -44.13 28.26 50.79
CA LYS A 630 -43.95 28.40 52.24
C LYS A 630 -44.03 27.06 53.03
N GLN A 631 -44.40 25.97 52.37
CA GLN A 631 -44.51 24.64 52.93
C GLN A 631 -43.19 24.14 53.56
N LEU A 632 -42.05 24.46 52.99
CA LEU A 632 -40.75 24.09 53.53
C LEU A 632 -40.52 24.77 54.90
N LEU A 633 -40.78 26.06 54.99
CA LEU A 633 -40.65 26.82 56.23
C LEU A 633 -41.54 26.22 57.30
N PHE A 634 -42.84 25.97 57.04
CA PHE A 634 -43.73 25.35 57.96
C PHE A 634 -43.27 23.96 58.50
N ARG A 635 -42.82 23.11 57.59
CA ARG A 635 -42.22 21.80 57.92
C ARG A 635 -40.97 21.90 58.79
N LEU A 636 -40.13 22.91 58.58
CA LEU A 636 -38.95 23.16 59.41
C LEU A 636 -39.38 23.65 60.83
N LEU A 637 -40.35 24.52 60.86
CA LEU A 637 -40.94 24.99 62.19
C LEU A 637 -41.65 23.89 62.99
N ASP A 638 -42.36 22.98 62.27
CA ASP A 638 -42.98 21.81 62.91
C ASP A 638 -41.96 20.87 63.56
N MET A 639 -40.74 20.83 63.04
CA MET A 639 -39.67 20.05 63.66
C MET A 639 -39.10 20.64 64.94
N LEU A 640 -39.27 21.95 65.15
CA LEU A 640 -38.83 22.65 66.35
C LEU A 640 -39.86 22.56 67.48
N SER A 641 -41.03 21.96 67.31
CA SER A 641 -42.13 21.87 68.26
C SER A 641 -41.87 20.97 69.47
N LYS A 642 -40.68 20.37 69.58
CA LYS A 642 -40.15 19.83 70.82
C LYS A 642 -39.36 20.94 71.52
N GLU A 643 -40.02 21.63 72.45
CA GLU A 643 -39.61 22.82 73.14
C GLU A 643 -38.10 22.96 73.44
N PRO A 644 -37.44 24.03 72.97
CA PRO A 644 -36.24 24.50 73.61
C PRO A 644 -36.56 25.14 74.95
N PRO A 645 -35.71 25.00 75.96
CA PRO A 645 -35.96 25.64 77.27
C PRO A 645 -36.01 27.15 77.04
N TRP A 646 -37.00 27.78 77.71
CA TRP A 646 -37.16 29.24 77.71
C TRP A 646 -35.88 29.92 78.18
N CYS A 647 -35.32 30.81 77.36
CA CYS A 647 -34.21 31.65 77.73
C CYS A 647 -34.72 33.02 78.17
N ASP A 648 -34.43 33.45 79.44
CA ASP A 648 -34.68 34.77 79.96
C ASP A 648 -33.78 35.87 79.34
N GLY A 649 -33.49 35.80 78.07
CA GLY A 649 -32.61 36.72 77.36
C GLY A 649 -33.40 37.87 76.70
N SER A 650 -32.78 39.02 76.57
CA SER A 650 -33.29 40.13 75.79
C SER A 650 -33.19 39.96 74.24
N TYR A 651 -32.68 38.81 73.81
CA TYR A 651 -32.47 38.48 72.41
C TYR A 651 -33.06 37.11 72.04
N CYS A 652 -33.57 36.96 70.86
CA CYS A 652 -34.03 35.68 70.37
C CYS A 652 -32.83 34.73 70.19
N TYR A 653 -32.95 33.48 70.75
CA TYR A 653 -31.91 32.47 70.69
C TYR A 653 -31.64 32.04 69.24
N GLU A 654 -32.64 32.00 68.37
CA GLU A 654 -32.56 31.51 67.04
C GLU A 654 -32.07 32.56 66.03
N CYS A 655 -32.56 33.80 66.12
CA CYS A 655 -32.23 34.84 65.10
C CYS A 655 -31.39 35.99 65.68
N THR A 656 -30.97 35.93 66.95
CA THR A 656 -30.17 36.94 67.64
C THR A 656 -30.78 38.37 67.67
N ALA A 657 -32.00 38.53 67.18
CA ALA A 657 -32.67 39.81 67.17
C ALA A 657 -33.12 40.20 68.65
N LYS A 658 -32.87 41.50 68.96
CA LYS A 658 -33.27 42.03 70.26
C LYS A 658 -34.78 42.05 70.39
N PHE A 659 -35.35 41.51 71.56
CA PHE A 659 -36.76 41.60 71.83
C PHE A 659 -37.19 43.00 72.11
N GLY A 660 -38.15 43.54 71.34
CA GLY A 660 -38.82 44.80 71.54
C GLY A 660 -40.34 44.58 71.81
N VAL A 661 -41.03 45.60 72.15
CA VAL A 661 -42.47 45.53 72.47
C VAL A 661 -43.28 44.98 71.26
N THR A 662 -42.81 45.19 70.02
CA THR A 662 -43.49 44.73 68.82
C THR A 662 -42.96 43.40 68.30
N THR A 663 -41.77 42.99 68.70
CA THR A 663 -41.12 41.76 68.19
C THR A 663 -41.39 40.51 69.04
N ARG A 664 -41.83 40.67 70.30
CA ARG A 664 -42.16 39.52 71.18
C ARG A 664 -43.27 38.59 70.66
N LYS A 665 -44.14 39.03 69.80
CA LYS A 665 -45.24 38.24 69.21
C LYS A 665 -44.93 37.43 68.01
N HIS A 666 -43.75 37.60 67.40
CA HIS A 666 -43.38 37.01 66.09
C HIS A 666 -42.25 36.01 66.15
N HIS A 667 -41.59 35.89 67.32
CA HIS A 667 -40.43 35.00 67.49
C HIS A 667 -40.70 33.78 68.32
N TRP A 668 -41.76 33.17 68.06
CA TRP A 668 -42.17 31.92 68.74
C TRP A 668 -41.74 30.72 67.96
#